data_e8e45e97d09655b6493d7a38f869f249
#
_entry.id   e8e45e97d09655b6493d7a38f869f249
#
_cell.length_a   1.000
_cell.length_b   1.000
_cell.length_c   1.000
_cell.angle_alpha   90.00
_cell.angle_beta   90.00
_cell.angle_gamma   90.00
#
_symmetry.space_group_name_H-M   'P 1'
#
loop_
_entity.id
_entity.type
_entity.pdbx_description
1 polymer ?
#
loop_
_entity_poly.entity_id
_entity_poly.type
_entity_poly.pdbx_seq_one_letter_code
_entity_poly.pdbx_strand_id
1 'polypeptide(L)'
;MIKTLLTAGASAMALALATPALAHGQGETAESASEEAKTPQMDFGAWGVGLDYIDTSLEPGDDFDAYANGKWVAANEIPSDRQRYGAFDMLREKSVVDVETLIADLVASNPEPGTTARRIVDAYNAYANIEAIDATGLTPAQPFLNEIFAAPDLARLAQLFETPGYPALVSAGVTVDARNPTEHAVSIGFGGMGLPDRDYYLVESESNLKIRAAYKEFLAKLLGSAGYADPAAAAEAVFAFEHKVAELEWARQMLRIPNLTYNELTPEELAAMAGDFPIQALLTAGRFEDQPRFLARQLPPTDEEIEALGLTEEQLGMIGGGLPAMMQLLTETPLATIKAYMAAQFLSGNASVLSSELDEARFALFGKLINGQESQQERWKRAIGAVEGQLGEQLGALYVERFFPPESKARMETLVGNLKIAMGKDLEENEWMTEATIAEAKAKLDGFVPMVGYPDEFETYEGLEITADNPLANRINTTRWAIDDAHSRLGKPVDPTEWGMLPQTVNAYYSPLTNRIVFPAAILQPPFFGGSADPAVNYGGIGAVIGHEIGHGYDDQGSQFDATGKLRNWWQDEDRAGFEKFTKRMATYIEAYCPVDSPEGPVCLRGPQSMGETLGDVVGLQMAHRAYRLSLGGEEAPVIDGLTGDQRFLLGFAQIWRGMEREESLRNRVMTANHPPGTFRLNNAVRHLDAWYEAFNVTEEHALYLPPEERIKIW
;
A
#
# COMPACT_ATOMS: atom_id res chain seq x y z
N MET A 1 -13.17 -44.55 -22.42
CA MET A 1 -12.96 -46.00 -22.71
C MET A 1 -11.49 -46.26 -22.61
N ILE A 2 -11.17 -47.19 -21.70
CA ILE A 2 -10.02 -48.09 -21.55
C ILE A 2 -8.71 -47.38 -21.14
N LYS A 3 -8.27 -47.39 -19.87
CA LYS A 3 -7.78 -48.44 -18.93
C LYS A 3 -6.77 -49.42 -19.55
N THR A 4 -5.52 -49.44 -19.03
CA THR A 4 -4.85 -50.55 -18.30
C THR A 4 -3.35 -50.36 -18.42
N LEU A 5 -2.59 -50.08 -17.29
CA LEU A 5 -1.87 -51.00 -16.39
C LEU A 5 -0.73 -51.83 -17.02
N LEU A 6 0.47 -51.70 -16.43
CA LEU A 6 1.32 -52.74 -15.83
C LEU A 6 2.77 -52.23 -15.76
N THR A 7 3.25 -51.93 -14.58
CA THR A 7 4.10 -52.65 -13.58
C THR A 7 5.46 -53.21 -14.03
N ALA A 8 6.44 -52.79 -13.22
CA ALA A 8 7.54 -53.54 -12.59
C ALA A 8 8.88 -53.71 -13.31
N GLY A 9 9.93 -53.39 -12.55
CA GLY A 9 11.26 -54.01 -12.73
C GLY A 9 12.40 -53.19 -12.18
N ALA A 10 12.71 -53.37 -10.90
CA ALA A 10 13.93 -52.92 -10.25
C ALA A 10 15.16 -53.62 -10.82
N SER A 11 16.31 -52.95 -10.87
CA SER A 11 17.57 -53.50 -10.46
C SER A 11 18.66 -52.43 -10.32
N ALA A 12 19.26 -52.41 -9.18
CA ALA A 12 20.44 -51.65 -8.79
C ALA A 12 21.68 -52.11 -9.51
N MET A 13 22.59 -51.19 -9.86
CA MET A 13 24.02 -51.52 -9.93
C MET A 13 24.85 -50.29 -9.54
N ALA A 14 25.48 -50.41 -8.38
CA ALA A 14 26.51 -49.49 -7.89
C ALA A 14 27.81 -49.70 -8.70
N LEU A 15 28.44 -48.60 -9.08
CA LEU A 15 29.87 -48.61 -9.41
C LEU A 15 30.55 -47.43 -8.74
N ALA A 16 31.34 -47.74 -7.73
CA ALA A 16 32.30 -46.84 -7.12
C ALA A 16 33.54 -46.70 -8.02
N LEU A 17 34.01 -45.48 -8.22
CA LEU A 17 35.41 -45.23 -8.59
C LEU A 17 35.92 -43.95 -7.93
N ALA A 18 37.01 -44.13 -7.32
CA ALA A 18 37.89 -43.42 -6.41
C ALA A 18 38.29 -42.00 -6.79
N THR A 19 38.45 -41.20 -5.75
CA THR A 19 39.17 -39.91 -5.64
C THR A 19 40.66 -40.02 -5.91
N PRO A 20 41.33 -38.88 -6.21
CA PRO A 20 42.50 -38.57 -5.42
C PRO A 20 42.36 -37.28 -4.61
N ALA A 21 42.72 -37.39 -3.36
CA ALA A 21 42.97 -36.33 -2.42
C ALA A 21 44.22 -35.52 -2.78
N LEU A 22 44.13 -34.20 -2.67
CA LEU A 22 45.28 -33.35 -2.41
C LEU A 22 44.96 -32.48 -1.19
N ALA A 23 45.64 -32.78 -0.11
CA ALA A 23 45.69 -31.98 1.09
C ALA A 23 46.56 -30.75 0.87
N HIS A 24 46.18 -29.61 1.40
CA HIS A 24 47.02 -28.72 2.23
C HIS A 24 46.26 -27.46 2.63
N GLY A 25 46.31 -27.15 3.91
CA GLY A 25 46.02 -25.84 4.47
C GLY A 25 45.02 -25.89 5.63
N GLN A 26 45.52 -26.11 6.84
CA GLN A 26 44.81 -25.81 8.08
C GLN A 26 44.62 -24.29 8.16
N GLY A 27 43.38 -23.84 8.00
CA GLY A 27 42.90 -22.54 8.42
C GLY A 27 41.77 -22.78 9.39
N GLU A 28 41.86 -22.20 10.56
CA GLU A 28 40.87 -22.26 11.63
C GLU A 28 39.47 -22.01 11.11
N THR A 29 38.62 -23.01 11.22
CA THR A 29 37.18 -22.86 11.02
C THR A 29 36.63 -22.10 12.22
N ALA A 30 36.39 -20.79 12.04
CA ALA A 30 35.41 -20.09 12.84
C ALA A 30 34.06 -20.76 12.55
N GLU A 31 33.54 -21.52 13.50
CA GLU A 31 32.15 -21.88 13.59
C GLU A 31 31.36 -20.57 13.72
N SER A 32 30.93 -20.01 12.59
CA SER A 32 29.78 -19.10 12.60
C SER A 32 28.55 -19.99 12.84
N ALA A 33 28.22 -20.23 14.10
CA ALA A 33 26.88 -20.57 14.45
C ALA A 33 25.99 -19.38 13.97
N SER A 34 25.39 -19.51 12.80
CA SER A 34 24.22 -18.72 12.45
C SER A 34 23.16 -19.08 13.50
N GLU A 35 22.98 -18.23 14.52
CA GLU A 35 21.72 -18.17 15.20
C GLU A 35 20.69 -17.86 14.10
N GLU A 36 20.00 -18.88 13.63
CA GLU A 36 18.71 -18.69 12.96
C GLU A 36 17.87 -17.89 13.95
N ALA A 37 17.75 -16.59 13.69
CA ALA A 37 16.83 -15.75 14.40
C ALA A 37 15.47 -16.42 14.23
N LYS A 38 14.97 -17.03 15.30
CA LYS A 38 13.69 -17.73 15.27
C LYS A 38 12.65 -16.69 14.89
N THR A 39 12.13 -16.76 13.67
CA THR A 39 11.00 -15.93 13.25
C THR A 39 9.92 -16.08 14.30
N PRO A 40 9.50 -15.02 14.99
CA PRO A 40 8.51 -15.12 16.05
C PRO A 40 7.24 -15.78 15.48
N GLN A 41 6.84 -16.91 16.05
CA GLN A 41 5.62 -17.58 15.63
C GLN A 41 4.46 -17.16 16.52
N MET A 42 3.30 -16.93 15.92
CA MET A 42 2.07 -16.72 16.67
C MET A 42 1.45 -18.06 17.00
N ASP A 43 1.16 -18.26 18.30
CA ASP A 43 0.27 -19.32 18.74
C ASP A 43 -1.18 -18.80 18.71
N PHE A 44 -2.03 -19.52 18.01
CA PHE A 44 -3.46 -19.21 17.90
C PHE A 44 -4.33 -20.05 18.86
N GLY A 45 -3.70 -20.81 19.76
CA GLY A 45 -4.43 -21.68 20.69
C GLY A 45 -5.37 -22.67 20.00
N ALA A 46 -6.25 -23.27 20.78
CA ALA A 46 -7.14 -24.33 20.29
C ALA A 46 -8.31 -23.80 19.43
N TRP A 47 -8.69 -22.55 19.57
CA TRP A 47 -9.87 -21.96 18.93
C TRP A 47 -9.61 -20.63 18.20
N GLY A 48 -8.36 -20.27 18.00
CA GLY A 48 -7.97 -19.16 17.11
C GLY A 48 -7.36 -17.94 17.81
N VAL A 49 -7.20 -17.95 19.16
CA VAL A 49 -6.52 -16.88 19.92
C VAL A 49 -5.52 -17.47 20.89
N GLY A 50 -4.32 -16.94 20.93
CA GLY A 50 -3.26 -17.28 21.89
C GLY A 50 -3.48 -16.57 23.23
N LEU A 51 -4.04 -17.26 24.24
CA LEU A 51 -4.38 -16.67 25.54
C LEU A 51 -3.13 -16.26 26.35
N ASP A 52 -2.00 -16.87 26.12
CA ASP A 52 -0.73 -16.56 26.81
C ASP A 52 -0.21 -15.14 26.52
N TYR A 53 -0.75 -14.51 25.48
CA TYR A 53 -0.37 -13.15 25.07
C TYR A 53 -1.14 -12.05 25.83
N ILE A 54 -2.24 -12.43 26.50
CA ILE A 54 -3.08 -11.50 27.26
C ILE A 54 -2.42 -11.13 28.58
N ASP A 55 -2.29 -9.85 28.85
CA ASP A 55 -1.80 -9.36 30.14
C ASP A 55 -2.96 -9.03 31.09
N THR A 56 -3.37 -10.01 31.85
CA THR A 56 -4.46 -9.88 32.83
C THR A 56 -4.11 -9.02 34.05
N SER A 57 -2.90 -8.46 34.13
CA SER A 57 -2.54 -7.49 35.18
C SER A 57 -2.95 -6.05 34.79
N LEU A 58 -3.34 -5.83 33.53
CA LEU A 58 -3.80 -4.55 32.98
C LEU A 58 -5.32 -4.53 32.90
N GLU A 59 -5.89 -3.33 33.02
CA GLU A 59 -7.33 -3.12 32.81
C GLU A 59 -7.62 -2.92 31.31
N PRO A 60 -8.51 -3.73 30.72
CA PRO A 60 -8.81 -3.63 29.29
C PRO A 60 -9.45 -2.29 28.90
N GLY A 61 -10.04 -1.58 29.87
CA GLY A 61 -10.63 -0.26 29.67
C GLY A 61 -9.62 0.89 29.65
N ASP A 62 -8.38 0.66 30.09
CA ASP A 62 -7.32 1.68 30.07
C ASP A 62 -6.49 1.61 28.79
N ASP A 63 -6.15 0.41 28.35
CA ASP A 63 -5.43 0.14 27.08
C ASP A 63 -5.75 -1.28 26.62
N PHE A 64 -6.64 -1.42 25.65
CA PHE A 64 -7.07 -2.72 25.18
C PHE A 64 -6.00 -3.45 24.37
N ASP A 65 -5.13 -2.70 23.66
CA ASP A 65 -4.00 -3.29 22.94
C ASP A 65 -2.96 -3.86 23.92
N ALA A 66 -2.57 -3.08 24.92
CA ALA A 66 -1.66 -3.55 25.96
C ALA A 66 -2.24 -4.75 26.73
N TYR A 67 -3.55 -4.75 27.05
CA TYR A 67 -4.23 -5.89 27.65
C TYR A 67 -4.16 -7.15 26.78
N ALA A 68 -4.57 -7.06 25.51
CA ALA A 68 -4.70 -8.21 24.63
C ALA A 68 -3.37 -8.71 24.06
N ASN A 69 -2.39 -7.80 23.84
CA ASN A 69 -1.18 -8.06 23.07
C ASN A 69 0.12 -7.82 23.88
N GLY A 70 0.04 -7.24 25.09
CA GLY A 70 1.19 -6.73 25.84
C GLY A 70 2.25 -7.76 26.17
N LYS A 71 1.87 -9.00 26.52
CA LYS A 71 2.86 -10.06 26.79
C LYS A 71 3.57 -10.51 25.51
N TRP A 72 2.88 -10.50 24.35
CA TRP A 72 3.55 -10.78 23.09
C TRP A 72 4.57 -9.69 22.75
N VAL A 73 4.20 -8.42 22.90
CA VAL A 73 5.11 -7.30 22.69
C VAL A 73 6.32 -7.38 23.62
N ALA A 74 6.12 -7.69 24.91
CA ALA A 74 7.19 -7.80 25.88
C ALA A 74 8.14 -8.99 25.63
N ALA A 75 7.68 -10.04 24.94
CA ALA A 75 8.44 -11.25 24.66
C ALA A 75 9.14 -11.26 23.30
N ASN A 76 8.92 -10.25 22.47
CA ASN A 76 9.43 -10.20 21.09
C ASN A 76 10.19 -8.90 20.81
N GLU A 77 11.01 -8.94 19.79
CA GLU A 77 11.75 -7.78 19.26
C GLU A 77 11.44 -7.62 17.77
N ILE A 78 11.54 -6.38 17.27
CA ILE A 78 11.42 -6.12 15.83
C ILE A 78 12.68 -6.66 15.14
N PRO A 79 12.56 -7.57 14.15
CA PRO A 79 13.71 -8.06 13.40
C PRO A 79 14.52 -6.90 12.81
N SER A 80 15.85 -7.07 12.76
CA SER A 80 16.77 -6.00 12.33
C SER A 80 16.47 -5.51 10.90
N ASP A 81 15.97 -6.41 10.04
CA ASP A 81 15.62 -6.14 8.65
C ASP A 81 14.16 -5.59 8.47
N ARG A 82 13.51 -5.23 9.58
CA ARG A 82 12.14 -4.71 9.60
C ARG A 82 12.06 -3.37 10.32
N GLN A 83 11.16 -2.52 9.87
CA GLN A 83 10.80 -1.26 10.53
C GLN A 83 9.66 -1.44 11.54
N ARG A 84 8.86 -2.47 11.37
CA ARG A 84 7.77 -2.89 12.24
C ARG A 84 7.62 -4.41 12.17
N TYR A 85 6.97 -4.99 13.17
CA TYR A 85 6.70 -6.42 13.18
C TYR A 85 5.40 -6.73 13.94
N GLY A 86 4.51 -7.49 13.33
CA GLY A 86 3.21 -7.79 13.91
C GLY A 86 2.43 -8.81 13.09
N ALA A 87 1.13 -8.94 13.34
CA ALA A 87 0.25 -9.94 12.72
C ALA A 87 0.30 -9.91 11.19
N PHE A 88 0.18 -8.72 10.59
CA PHE A 88 0.28 -8.54 9.16
C PHE A 88 1.67 -8.89 8.61
N ASP A 89 2.73 -8.50 9.32
CA ASP A 89 4.09 -8.71 8.86
C ASP A 89 4.50 -10.18 8.95
N MET A 90 4.05 -10.91 9.98
CA MET A 90 4.25 -12.35 10.11
C MET A 90 3.54 -13.14 9.00
N LEU A 91 2.30 -12.74 8.65
CA LEU A 91 1.60 -13.39 7.56
C LEU A 91 2.21 -13.05 6.19
N ARG A 92 2.72 -11.82 6.00
CA ARG A 92 3.51 -11.46 4.80
C ARG A 92 4.79 -12.29 4.71
N GLU A 93 5.51 -12.47 5.83
CA GLU A 93 6.70 -13.33 5.87
C GLU A 93 6.36 -14.75 5.42
N LYS A 94 5.25 -15.31 5.94
CA LYS A 94 4.77 -16.62 5.50
C LYS A 94 4.48 -16.64 4.00
N SER A 95 3.80 -15.64 3.46
CA SER A 95 3.52 -15.55 2.02
C SER A 95 4.81 -15.49 1.19
N VAL A 96 5.82 -14.72 1.65
CA VAL A 96 7.14 -14.65 1.00
C VAL A 96 7.86 -16.00 1.01
N VAL A 97 7.80 -16.75 2.11
CA VAL A 97 8.38 -18.12 2.21
C VAL A 97 7.62 -19.10 1.31
N ASP A 98 6.30 -19.01 1.24
CA ASP A 98 5.48 -19.83 0.33
C ASP A 98 5.89 -19.57 -1.13
N VAL A 99 6.05 -18.29 -1.52
CA VAL A 99 6.50 -17.89 -2.86
C VAL A 99 7.95 -18.30 -3.13
N GLU A 100 8.85 -18.19 -2.14
CA GLU A 100 10.22 -18.66 -2.26
C GLU A 100 10.28 -20.15 -2.59
N THR A 101 9.44 -20.94 -1.90
CA THR A 101 9.33 -22.39 -2.17
C THR A 101 8.91 -22.67 -3.62
N LEU A 102 7.94 -21.90 -4.16
CA LEU A 102 7.54 -22.02 -5.57
C LEU A 102 8.68 -21.69 -6.52
N ILE A 103 9.39 -20.59 -6.30
CA ILE A 103 10.48 -20.16 -7.16
C ILE A 103 11.64 -21.16 -7.09
N ALA A 104 11.97 -21.69 -5.90
CA ALA A 104 13.00 -22.70 -5.74
C ALA A 104 12.68 -23.98 -6.53
N ASP A 105 11.43 -24.45 -6.48
CA ASP A 105 10.96 -25.59 -7.26
C ASP A 105 11.04 -25.32 -8.79
N LEU A 106 10.68 -24.12 -9.23
CA LEU A 106 10.83 -23.71 -10.63
C LEU A 106 12.29 -23.68 -11.06
N VAL A 107 13.19 -23.10 -10.26
CA VAL A 107 14.63 -23.07 -10.53
C VAL A 107 15.19 -24.50 -10.65
N ALA A 108 14.80 -25.39 -9.73
CA ALA A 108 15.24 -26.79 -9.75
C ALA A 108 14.73 -27.57 -10.96
N SER A 109 13.55 -27.24 -11.48
CA SER A 109 12.96 -27.87 -12.66
C SER A 109 13.64 -27.50 -13.98
N ASN A 110 14.43 -26.41 -14.00
CA ASN A 110 15.09 -25.84 -15.17
C ASN A 110 14.13 -25.74 -16.38
N PRO A 111 13.10 -24.90 -16.31
CA PRO A 111 12.03 -24.88 -17.30
C PRO A 111 12.51 -24.45 -18.69
N GLU A 112 11.79 -24.90 -19.73
CA GLU A 112 12.11 -24.64 -21.13
C GLU A 112 12.01 -23.13 -21.45
N PRO A 113 12.89 -22.61 -22.33
CA PRO A 113 12.83 -21.23 -22.80
C PRO A 113 11.46 -20.86 -23.38
N GLY A 114 10.99 -19.64 -23.11
CA GLY A 114 9.72 -19.12 -23.60
C GLY A 114 8.49 -19.50 -22.78
N THR A 115 8.64 -20.33 -21.73
CA THR A 115 7.54 -20.63 -20.80
C THR A 115 7.41 -19.56 -19.71
N THR A 116 6.22 -19.44 -19.12
CA THR A 116 5.98 -18.60 -17.95
C THR A 116 6.94 -18.94 -16.79
N ALA A 117 7.10 -20.21 -16.49
CA ALA A 117 8.01 -20.70 -15.48
C ALA A 117 9.45 -20.21 -15.73
N ARG A 118 9.91 -20.23 -16.99
CA ARG A 118 11.23 -19.73 -17.35
C ARG A 118 11.37 -18.23 -17.17
N ARG A 119 10.36 -17.44 -17.53
CA ARG A 119 10.37 -15.97 -17.30
C ARG A 119 10.47 -15.63 -15.82
N ILE A 120 9.73 -16.34 -14.94
CA ILE A 120 9.81 -16.18 -13.49
C ILE A 120 11.22 -16.46 -12.97
N VAL A 121 11.83 -17.57 -13.40
CA VAL A 121 13.21 -17.95 -13.03
C VAL A 121 14.21 -16.90 -13.53
N ASP A 122 14.06 -16.41 -14.75
CA ASP A 122 14.97 -15.41 -15.32
C ASP A 122 14.85 -14.07 -14.59
N ALA A 123 13.62 -13.62 -14.26
CA ALA A 123 13.39 -12.41 -13.46
C ALA A 123 14.03 -12.49 -12.07
N TYR A 124 13.85 -13.64 -11.39
CA TYR A 124 14.44 -13.89 -10.09
C TYR A 124 15.97 -13.89 -10.14
N ASN A 125 16.57 -14.66 -11.05
CA ASN A 125 18.02 -14.78 -11.19
C ASN A 125 18.67 -13.44 -11.56
N ALA A 126 18.05 -12.66 -12.44
CA ALA A 126 18.55 -11.34 -12.84
C ALA A 126 18.71 -10.41 -11.63
N TYR A 127 17.74 -10.41 -10.70
CA TYR A 127 17.83 -9.58 -9.49
C TYR A 127 18.69 -10.21 -8.40
N ALA A 128 18.61 -11.51 -8.19
CA ALA A 128 19.31 -12.21 -7.11
C ALA A 128 20.83 -12.20 -7.27
N ASN A 129 21.32 -12.21 -8.52
CA ASN A 129 22.75 -12.29 -8.82
C ASN A 129 23.48 -10.95 -8.64
N ILE A 130 23.74 -10.57 -7.38
CA ILE A 130 24.41 -9.32 -7.04
C ILE A 130 25.84 -9.23 -7.59
N GLU A 131 26.56 -10.36 -7.70
CA GLU A 131 27.92 -10.38 -8.25
C GLU A 131 27.93 -9.97 -9.73
N ALA A 132 26.97 -10.42 -10.53
CA ALA A 132 26.83 -10.01 -11.92
C ALA A 132 26.41 -8.53 -12.04
N ILE A 133 25.54 -8.06 -11.16
CA ILE A 133 25.11 -6.66 -11.10
C ILE A 133 26.34 -5.76 -10.79
N ASP A 134 27.12 -6.08 -9.77
CA ASP A 134 28.31 -5.32 -9.40
C ASP A 134 29.40 -5.35 -10.47
N ALA A 135 29.59 -6.51 -11.14
CA ALA A 135 30.52 -6.62 -12.26
C ALA A 135 30.11 -5.76 -13.46
N THR A 136 28.82 -5.54 -13.67
CA THR A 136 28.28 -4.72 -14.74
C THR A 136 28.24 -3.24 -14.35
N GLY A 137 28.01 -2.94 -13.07
CA GLY A 137 27.96 -1.61 -12.49
C GLY A 137 26.97 -0.68 -13.22
N LEU A 138 27.39 0.53 -13.50
CA LEU A 138 26.57 1.56 -14.17
C LEU A 138 26.48 1.40 -15.71
N THR A 139 27.11 0.38 -16.30
CA THR A 139 27.08 0.20 -17.77
C THR A 139 25.67 0.16 -18.34
N PRO A 140 24.67 -0.56 -17.75
CA PRO A 140 23.31 -0.56 -18.24
C PRO A 140 22.59 0.79 -18.10
N ALA A 141 22.99 1.63 -17.15
CA ALA A 141 22.44 2.96 -16.93
C ALA A 141 22.97 4.01 -17.90
N GLN A 142 24.16 3.79 -18.47
CA GLN A 142 24.89 4.78 -19.26
C GLN A 142 24.11 5.30 -20.48
N PRO A 143 23.38 4.50 -21.26
CA PRO A 143 22.56 5.00 -22.36
C PRO A 143 21.54 6.04 -21.92
N PHE A 144 20.86 5.80 -20.78
CA PHE A 144 19.84 6.69 -20.22
C PHE A 144 20.46 8.00 -19.73
N LEU A 145 21.56 7.92 -19.00
CA LEU A 145 22.28 9.11 -18.52
C LEU A 145 22.78 9.95 -19.69
N ASN A 146 23.34 9.31 -20.72
CA ASN A 146 23.81 10.01 -21.92
C ASN A 146 22.67 10.74 -22.63
N GLU A 147 21.50 10.18 -22.72
CA GLU A 147 20.34 10.80 -23.36
C GLU A 147 19.83 12.00 -22.55
N ILE A 148 19.77 11.89 -21.21
CA ILE A 148 19.48 13.03 -20.32
C ILE A 148 20.48 14.15 -20.56
N PHE A 149 21.79 13.85 -20.57
CA PHE A 149 22.85 14.87 -20.73
C PHE A 149 22.85 15.49 -22.11
N ALA A 150 22.53 14.73 -23.15
CA ALA A 150 22.48 15.17 -24.53
C ALA A 150 21.25 16.03 -24.87
N ALA A 151 20.20 16.02 -24.03
CA ALA A 151 18.99 16.80 -24.30
C ALA A 151 19.31 18.27 -24.50
N PRO A 152 18.96 18.88 -25.67
CA PRO A 152 19.37 20.26 -26.00
C PRO A 152 18.53 21.32 -25.27
N ASP A 153 17.33 20.98 -24.91
CA ASP A 153 16.29 21.88 -24.38
C ASP A 153 15.28 21.17 -23.51
N LEU A 154 14.35 21.93 -22.93
CA LEU A 154 13.24 21.43 -22.09
C LEU A 154 12.26 20.57 -22.91
N ALA A 155 12.09 20.84 -24.22
CA ALA A 155 11.19 20.04 -25.04
C ALA A 155 11.65 18.58 -25.17
N ARG A 156 13.00 18.38 -25.31
CA ARG A 156 13.53 17.02 -25.28
C ARG A 156 13.39 16.35 -23.92
N LEU A 157 13.58 17.07 -22.82
CA LEU A 157 13.34 16.51 -21.47
C LEU A 157 11.87 16.17 -21.25
N ALA A 158 10.94 17.01 -21.70
CA ALA A 158 9.50 16.72 -21.63
C ALA A 158 9.12 15.43 -22.41
N GLN A 159 9.77 15.16 -23.55
CA GLN A 159 9.63 13.87 -24.24
C GLN A 159 10.17 12.70 -23.41
N LEU A 160 11.28 12.88 -22.70
CA LEU A 160 11.83 11.85 -21.83
C LEU A 160 10.90 11.55 -20.62
N PHE A 161 10.15 12.53 -20.12
CA PHE A 161 9.19 12.29 -19.04
C PHE A 161 8.15 11.24 -19.40
N GLU A 162 7.77 11.10 -20.66
CA GLU A 162 6.85 10.07 -21.16
C GLU A 162 7.57 8.82 -21.71
N THR A 163 8.89 8.79 -21.66
CA THR A 163 9.66 7.65 -22.17
C THR A 163 9.87 6.62 -21.06
N PRO A 164 9.51 5.33 -21.24
CA PRO A 164 9.69 4.30 -20.22
C PRO A 164 11.11 4.25 -19.68
N GLY A 165 11.23 4.28 -18.36
CA GLY A 165 12.51 4.19 -17.65
C GLY A 165 13.10 5.54 -17.22
N TYR A 166 12.58 6.67 -17.69
CA TYR A 166 13.04 7.99 -17.23
C TYR A 166 12.16 8.54 -16.10
N PRO A 167 12.76 9.30 -15.14
CA PRO A 167 12.00 10.05 -14.15
C PRO A 167 11.19 11.15 -14.81
N ALA A 168 9.94 11.31 -14.41
CA ALA A 168 9.03 12.34 -14.91
C ALA A 168 8.77 13.42 -13.84
N LEU A 169 8.75 14.69 -14.25
CA LEU A 169 8.35 15.82 -13.42
C LEU A 169 6.91 16.26 -13.71
N VAL A 170 6.50 16.15 -14.95
CA VAL A 170 5.11 16.23 -15.41
C VAL A 170 4.86 14.99 -16.24
N SER A 171 3.72 14.33 -16.06
CA SER A 171 3.36 13.12 -16.81
C SER A 171 1.88 13.05 -17.08
N ALA A 172 1.54 12.37 -18.18
CA ALA A 172 0.19 11.98 -18.53
C ALA A 172 0.05 10.46 -18.44
N GLY A 173 -1.16 9.96 -18.14
CA GLY A 173 -1.40 8.53 -18.01
C GLY A 173 -2.87 8.18 -18.12
N VAL A 174 -3.16 6.95 -18.52
CA VAL A 174 -4.54 6.44 -18.61
C VAL A 174 -5.09 6.20 -17.22
N THR A 175 -6.31 6.64 -16.97
CA THR A 175 -7.05 6.46 -15.72
C THR A 175 -8.52 6.16 -16.01
N VAL A 176 -9.26 5.70 -15.02
CA VAL A 176 -10.71 5.62 -15.08
C VAL A 176 -11.29 6.99 -14.75
N ASP A 177 -12.28 7.45 -15.52
CA ASP A 177 -12.97 8.72 -15.27
C ASP A 177 -13.92 8.59 -14.08
N ALA A 178 -13.64 9.31 -12.98
CA ALA A 178 -14.45 9.26 -11.77
C ALA A 178 -15.90 9.75 -11.96
N ARG A 179 -16.16 10.63 -12.94
CA ARG A 179 -17.52 11.08 -13.28
C ARG A 179 -18.21 10.22 -14.34
N ASN A 180 -17.45 9.36 -15.03
CA ASN A 180 -17.95 8.34 -15.93
C ASN A 180 -17.17 7.03 -15.80
N PRO A 181 -17.37 6.24 -14.72
CA PRO A 181 -16.50 5.12 -14.36
C PRO A 181 -16.55 3.94 -15.32
N THR A 182 -17.30 4.03 -16.42
CA THR A 182 -17.31 3.06 -17.52
C THR A 182 -16.31 3.39 -18.63
N GLU A 183 -15.63 4.53 -18.55
CA GLU A 183 -14.72 5.04 -19.56
C GLU A 183 -13.32 5.30 -18.99
N HIS A 184 -12.33 5.14 -19.85
CA HIS A 184 -10.98 5.59 -19.58
C HIS A 184 -10.79 7.03 -20.06
N ALA A 185 -10.00 7.79 -19.32
CA ALA A 185 -9.58 9.15 -19.67
C ALA A 185 -8.04 9.26 -19.50
N VAL A 186 -7.49 10.39 -19.91
CA VAL A 186 -6.07 10.68 -19.67
C VAL A 186 -5.96 11.68 -18.53
N SER A 187 -5.27 11.31 -17.46
CA SER A 187 -4.91 12.21 -16.39
C SER A 187 -3.57 12.87 -16.67
N ILE A 188 -3.41 14.11 -16.18
CA ILE A 188 -2.12 14.81 -16.18
C ILE A 188 -1.82 15.29 -14.76
N GLY A 189 -0.57 15.12 -14.35
CA GLY A 189 -0.11 15.47 -13.02
C GLY A 189 1.36 15.77 -12.97
N PHE A 190 1.87 16.05 -11.78
CA PHE A 190 3.28 16.29 -11.56
C PHE A 190 3.77 15.61 -10.28
N GLY A 191 5.09 15.51 -10.16
CA GLY A 191 5.84 15.09 -9.00
C GLY A 191 7.19 15.76 -9.00
N GLY A 192 8.13 15.24 -8.23
CA GLY A 192 9.50 15.78 -8.30
C GLY A 192 10.20 15.88 -6.95
N MET A 193 9.61 15.37 -5.88
CA MET A 193 10.29 15.24 -4.60
C MET A 193 11.01 13.88 -4.51
N GLY A 194 12.24 13.90 -4.03
CA GLY A 194 12.99 12.68 -3.75
C GLY A 194 12.81 12.16 -2.31
N LEU A 195 12.42 13.01 -1.36
CA LEU A 195 12.00 12.62 -0.01
C LEU A 195 10.50 12.28 0.03
N PRO A 196 10.01 11.51 1.02
CA PRO A 196 8.68 10.90 1.01
C PRO A 196 7.50 11.86 1.03
N ASP A 197 7.69 13.10 1.52
CA ASP A 197 6.62 14.09 1.65
C ASP A 197 7.17 15.52 1.60
N ARG A 198 6.29 16.49 1.23
CA ARG A 198 6.62 17.92 1.24
C ARG A 198 7.11 18.41 2.60
N ASP A 199 6.60 17.87 3.68
CA ASP A 199 6.94 18.29 5.04
C ASP A 199 8.41 17.99 5.39
N TYR A 200 9.05 17.02 4.75
CA TYR A 200 10.49 16.82 4.87
C TYR A 200 11.31 18.02 4.37
N TYR A 201 10.77 18.81 3.42
CA TYR A 201 11.41 20.01 2.88
C TYR A 201 10.99 21.27 3.63
N LEU A 202 9.73 21.39 4.05
CA LEU A 202 9.12 22.62 4.51
C LEU A 202 9.12 22.78 6.04
N VAL A 203 8.97 21.67 6.79
CA VAL A 203 8.91 21.72 8.25
C VAL A 203 10.33 21.70 8.84
N GLU A 204 10.66 22.71 9.66
CA GLU A 204 11.93 22.77 10.36
C GLU A 204 11.86 22.07 11.71
N SER A 205 12.37 20.84 11.73
CA SER A 205 12.59 20.04 12.94
C SER A 205 14.01 19.50 12.94
N GLU A 206 14.55 19.16 14.10
CA GLU A 206 15.88 18.55 14.22
C GLU A 206 16.00 17.29 13.33
N SER A 207 14.95 16.45 13.34
CA SER A 207 14.89 15.23 12.50
C SER A 207 14.93 15.56 11.01
N ASN A 208 14.07 16.49 10.53
CA ASN A 208 14.04 16.85 9.13
C ASN A 208 15.34 17.51 8.64
N LEU A 209 15.96 18.36 9.46
CA LEU A 209 17.26 18.97 9.15
C LEU A 209 18.36 17.91 8.97
N LYS A 210 18.39 16.89 9.85
CA LYS A 210 19.30 15.75 9.73
C LYS A 210 19.04 14.94 8.47
N ILE A 211 17.78 14.68 8.13
CA ILE A 211 17.39 13.94 6.93
C ILE A 211 17.77 14.73 5.67
N ARG A 212 17.52 16.05 5.63
CA ARG A 212 17.91 16.92 4.50
C ARG A 212 19.42 16.91 4.27
N ALA A 213 20.22 16.96 5.35
CA ALA A 213 21.67 16.89 5.23
C ALA A 213 22.13 15.56 4.62
N ALA A 214 21.62 14.42 5.14
CA ALA A 214 21.92 13.10 4.62
C ALA A 214 21.42 12.90 3.17
N TYR A 215 20.25 13.48 2.83
CA TYR A 215 19.72 13.43 1.47
C TYR A 215 20.62 14.18 0.47
N LYS A 216 21.14 15.36 0.82
CA LYS A 216 22.11 16.09 -0.03
C LYS A 216 23.40 15.31 -0.23
N GLU A 217 23.91 14.63 0.80
CA GLU A 217 25.07 13.73 0.68
C GLU A 217 24.77 12.55 -0.26
N PHE A 218 23.56 11.96 -0.15
CA PHE A 218 23.11 10.91 -1.05
C PHE A 218 22.99 11.39 -2.49
N LEU A 219 22.38 12.56 -2.74
CA LEU A 219 22.32 13.18 -4.08
C LEU A 219 23.73 13.43 -4.65
N ALA A 220 24.67 13.95 -3.84
CA ALA A 220 26.05 14.17 -4.26
C ALA A 220 26.72 12.85 -4.66
N LYS A 221 26.50 11.76 -3.93
CA LYS A 221 26.99 10.43 -4.28
C LYS A 221 26.45 9.95 -5.63
N LEU A 222 25.14 10.05 -5.85
CA LEU A 222 24.49 9.67 -7.11
C LEU A 222 25.05 10.49 -8.29
N LEU A 223 25.16 11.81 -8.13
CA LEU A 223 25.65 12.71 -9.17
C LEU A 223 27.13 12.52 -9.44
N GLY A 224 27.92 12.19 -8.41
CA GLY A 224 29.32 11.76 -8.58
C GLY A 224 29.43 10.51 -9.44
N SER A 225 28.58 9.51 -9.18
CA SER A 225 28.50 8.28 -9.97
C SER A 225 28.02 8.54 -11.41
N ALA A 226 27.19 9.57 -11.62
CA ALA A 226 26.75 10.02 -12.95
C ALA A 226 27.79 10.83 -13.70
N GLY A 227 28.99 11.15 -13.10
CA GLY A 227 30.08 11.82 -13.72
C GLY A 227 30.09 13.38 -13.62
N TYR A 228 29.31 13.93 -12.69
CA TYR A 228 29.36 15.39 -12.43
C TYR A 228 30.70 15.79 -11.83
N ALA A 229 31.30 16.87 -12.36
CA ALA A 229 32.61 17.39 -11.91
C ALA A 229 32.54 18.02 -10.50
N ASP A 230 31.39 18.63 -10.16
CA ASP A 230 31.10 19.15 -8.82
C ASP A 230 29.76 18.60 -8.36
N PRO A 231 29.75 17.35 -7.83
CA PRO A 231 28.52 16.70 -7.45
C PRO A 231 27.85 17.36 -6.24
N ALA A 232 28.61 18.01 -5.35
CA ALA A 232 28.04 18.69 -4.19
C ALA A 232 27.27 19.96 -4.62
N ALA A 233 27.80 20.78 -5.50
CA ALA A 233 27.07 21.93 -6.03
C ALA A 233 25.84 21.51 -6.84
N ALA A 234 25.90 20.40 -7.59
CA ALA A 234 24.76 19.86 -8.32
C ALA A 234 23.67 19.32 -7.36
N ALA A 235 24.06 18.65 -6.27
CA ALA A 235 23.14 18.18 -5.23
C ALA A 235 22.41 19.34 -4.54
N GLU A 236 23.10 20.43 -4.21
CA GLU A 236 22.45 21.63 -3.64
C GLU A 236 21.46 22.25 -4.64
N ALA A 237 21.78 22.29 -5.93
CA ALA A 237 20.88 22.81 -6.95
C ALA A 237 19.63 21.90 -7.12
N VAL A 238 19.80 20.58 -7.08
CA VAL A 238 18.68 19.62 -7.11
C VAL A 238 17.81 19.77 -5.87
N PHE A 239 18.39 19.80 -4.67
CA PHE A 239 17.63 19.97 -3.43
C PHE A 239 16.86 21.30 -3.41
N ALA A 240 17.47 22.40 -3.85
CA ALA A 240 16.80 23.70 -3.94
C ALA A 240 15.64 23.70 -4.96
N PHE A 241 15.75 22.93 -6.03
CA PHE A 241 14.67 22.71 -6.99
C PHE A 241 13.55 21.91 -6.36
N GLU A 242 13.84 20.77 -5.72
CA GLU A 242 12.85 19.92 -5.06
C GLU A 242 12.15 20.65 -3.91
N HIS A 243 12.83 21.54 -3.19
CA HIS A 243 12.20 22.38 -2.17
C HIS A 243 11.11 23.26 -2.79
N LYS A 244 11.36 23.87 -3.95
CA LYS A 244 10.32 24.64 -4.65
C LYS A 244 9.18 23.75 -5.13
N VAL A 245 9.46 22.52 -5.59
CA VAL A 245 8.42 21.56 -5.92
C VAL A 245 7.55 21.25 -4.70
N ALA A 246 8.15 21.07 -3.52
CA ALA A 246 7.44 20.84 -2.28
C ALA A 246 6.52 22.02 -1.88
N GLU A 247 6.89 23.27 -2.20
CA GLU A 247 6.03 24.44 -2.02
C GLU A 247 4.80 24.43 -2.94
N LEU A 248 4.90 23.80 -4.13
CA LEU A 248 3.82 23.70 -5.11
C LEU A 248 2.88 22.52 -4.84
N GLU A 249 3.38 21.46 -4.21
CA GLU A 249 2.58 20.29 -3.85
C GLU A 249 1.51 20.65 -2.82
N TRP A 250 0.35 20.07 -2.95
CA TRP A 250 -0.72 20.17 -1.95
C TRP A 250 -0.43 19.26 -0.76
N ALA A 251 -0.87 19.66 0.42
CA ALA A 251 -0.84 18.76 1.57
C ALA A 251 -1.73 17.54 1.32
N ARG A 252 -1.33 16.36 1.81
CA ARG A 252 -2.00 15.08 1.54
C ARG A 252 -3.49 15.09 1.84
N GLN A 253 -3.90 15.77 2.92
CA GLN A 253 -5.31 15.89 3.28
C GLN A 253 -6.16 16.60 2.21
N MET A 254 -5.57 17.54 1.45
CA MET A 254 -6.27 18.22 0.36
C MET A 254 -6.44 17.32 -0.87
N LEU A 255 -5.49 16.39 -1.08
CA LEU A 255 -5.57 15.39 -2.16
C LEU A 255 -6.64 14.31 -1.90
N ARG A 256 -7.20 14.25 -0.69
CA ARG A 256 -8.27 13.34 -0.31
C ARG A 256 -9.68 13.86 -0.62
N ILE A 257 -9.82 15.05 -1.18
CA ILE A 257 -11.11 15.64 -1.55
C ILE A 257 -11.35 15.37 -3.05
N PRO A 258 -12.13 14.32 -3.45
CA PRO A 258 -12.26 13.89 -4.83
C PRO A 258 -12.80 15.00 -5.75
N ASN A 259 -13.78 15.81 -5.27
CA ASN A 259 -14.33 16.91 -6.04
C ASN A 259 -13.35 18.07 -6.26
N LEU A 260 -12.36 18.25 -5.37
CA LEU A 260 -11.31 19.27 -5.52
C LEU A 260 -10.20 18.79 -6.49
N THR A 261 -9.98 17.49 -6.58
CA THR A 261 -8.92 16.89 -7.40
C THR A 261 -9.39 16.42 -8.77
N TYR A 262 -10.68 16.60 -9.11
CA TYR A 262 -11.22 16.27 -10.41
C TYR A 262 -11.42 17.54 -11.23
N ASN A 263 -10.52 17.82 -12.17
CA ASN A 263 -10.58 18.98 -13.02
C ASN A 263 -10.43 18.56 -14.49
N GLU A 264 -11.50 18.72 -15.27
CA GLU A 264 -11.51 18.42 -16.69
C GLU A 264 -11.00 19.62 -17.49
N LEU A 265 -10.06 19.37 -18.41
CA LEU A 265 -9.47 20.36 -19.29
C LEU A 265 -9.62 19.93 -20.75
N THR A 266 -9.97 20.85 -21.62
CA THR A 266 -9.81 20.71 -23.06
C THR A 266 -8.33 20.79 -23.43
N PRO A 267 -7.91 20.31 -24.63
CA PRO A 267 -6.54 20.49 -25.12
C PRO A 267 -6.11 21.95 -25.18
N GLU A 268 -7.04 22.86 -25.52
CA GLU A 268 -6.80 24.29 -25.59
C GLU A 268 -6.57 24.91 -24.20
N GLU A 269 -7.34 24.51 -23.20
CA GLU A 269 -7.17 24.96 -21.81
C GLU A 269 -5.87 24.43 -21.22
N LEU A 270 -5.53 23.14 -21.47
CA LEU A 270 -4.25 22.58 -21.06
C LEU A 270 -3.07 23.31 -21.71
N ALA A 271 -3.15 23.60 -23.01
CA ALA A 271 -2.10 24.34 -23.71
C ALA A 271 -1.95 25.78 -23.19
N ALA A 272 -3.08 26.47 -22.90
CA ALA A 272 -3.07 27.79 -22.31
C ALA A 272 -2.47 27.80 -20.90
N MET A 273 -2.80 26.81 -20.08
CA MET A 273 -2.26 26.63 -18.73
C MET A 273 -0.76 26.34 -18.76
N ALA A 274 -0.29 25.55 -19.73
CA ALA A 274 1.12 25.16 -19.84
C ALA A 274 2.04 26.35 -20.17
N GLY A 275 1.52 27.41 -20.79
CA GLY A 275 2.32 28.58 -21.16
C GLY A 275 3.52 28.22 -22.05
N ASP A 276 4.73 28.52 -21.59
CA ASP A 276 5.97 28.20 -22.32
C ASP A 276 6.48 26.77 -22.07
N PHE A 277 5.85 25.99 -21.20
CA PHE A 277 6.19 24.59 -21.02
C PHE A 277 5.82 23.77 -22.27
N PRO A 278 6.72 22.93 -22.81
CA PRO A 278 6.51 22.24 -24.08
C PRO A 278 5.53 21.06 -23.96
N ILE A 279 4.29 21.33 -23.53
CA ILE A 279 3.27 20.32 -23.26
C ILE A 279 2.97 19.45 -24.50
N GLN A 280 2.99 20.03 -25.71
CA GLN A 280 2.75 19.26 -26.93
C GLN A 280 3.84 18.21 -27.20
N ALA A 281 5.11 18.52 -26.83
CA ALA A 281 6.19 17.56 -26.97
C ALA A 281 6.03 16.38 -25.98
N LEU A 282 5.53 16.65 -24.76
CA LEU A 282 5.17 15.66 -23.78
C LEU A 282 4.02 14.77 -24.29
N LEU A 283 2.89 15.36 -24.67
CA LEU A 283 1.72 14.62 -25.13
C LEU A 283 2.01 13.74 -26.35
N THR A 284 2.81 14.23 -27.30
CA THR A 284 3.21 13.45 -28.49
C THR A 284 4.09 12.27 -28.10
N ALA A 285 5.05 12.45 -27.18
CA ALA A 285 5.89 11.35 -26.70
C ALA A 285 5.09 10.31 -25.92
N GLY A 286 4.10 10.75 -25.13
CA GLY A 286 3.13 9.90 -24.42
C GLY A 286 2.03 9.32 -25.31
N ARG A 287 1.95 9.67 -26.61
CA ARG A 287 0.88 9.26 -27.55
C ARG A 287 -0.53 9.73 -27.12
N PHE A 288 -0.62 10.94 -26.54
CA PHE A 288 -1.87 11.54 -26.04
C PHE A 288 -2.29 12.81 -26.80
N GLU A 289 -1.64 13.15 -27.93
CA GLU A 289 -1.86 14.37 -28.70
C GLU A 289 -3.28 14.52 -29.27
N ASP A 290 -3.97 13.39 -29.52
CA ASP A 290 -5.31 13.37 -30.12
C ASP A 290 -6.44 13.20 -29.05
N GLN A 291 -6.12 13.28 -27.76
CA GLN A 291 -7.11 13.12 -26.71
C GLN A 291 -8.05 14.34 -26.62
N PRO A 292 -9.38 14.11 -26.52
CA PRO A 292 -10.37 15.20 -26.54
C PRO A 292 -10.40 15.98 -25.20
N ARG A 293 -9.88 15.41 -24.11
CA ARG A 293 -9.87 15.99 -22.76
C ARG A 293 -8.81 15.36 -21.88
N PHE A 294 -8.45 16.08 -20.82
CA PHE A 294 -7.51 15.65 -19.80
C PHE A 294 -8.08 15.89 -18.41
N LEU A 295 -7.72 15.04 -17.44
CA LEU A 295 -8.07 15.19 -16.03
C LEU A 295 -6.85 15.65 -15.23
N ALA A 296 -6.88 16.84 -14.66
CA ALA A 296 -5.81 17.37 -13.83
C ALA A 296 -6.18 17.31 -12.33
N ARG A 297 -5.21 16.91 -11.49
CA ARG A 297 -5.49 16.68 -10.06
C ARG A 297 -5.26 17.89 -9.17
N GLN A 298 -4.21 18.63 -9.36
CA GLN A 298 -3.76 19.72 -8.49
C GLN A 298 -3.86 21.04 -9.27
N LEU A 299 -5.08 21.50 -9.51
CA LEU A 299 -5.35 22.84 -10.00
C LEU A 299 -5.86 23.70 -8.84
N PRO A 300 -5.25 24.88 -8.60
CA PRO A 300 -5.78 25.81 -7.59
C PRO A 300 -7.27 26.07 -7.80
N PRO A 301 -8.12 25.93 -6.75
CA PRO A 301 -9.56 26.06 -6.90
C PRO A 301 -9.95 27.49 -7.23
N THR A 302 -11.02 27.63 -7.99
CA THR A 302 -11.71 28.90 -8.25
C THR A 302 -12.49 29.39 -7.03
N ASP A 303 -12.84 30.66 -6.97
CA ASP A 303 -13.68 31.22 -5.89
C ASP A 303 -15.03 30.47 -5.76
N GLU A 304 -15.61 30.03 -6.89
CA GLU A 304 -16.85 29.26 -6.94
C GLU A 304 -16.66 27.85 -6.31
N GLU A 305 -15.55 27.19 -6.59
CA GLU A 305 -15.22 25.87 -6.00
C GLU A 305 -14.90 26.00 -4.51
N ILE A 306 -14.23 27.07 -4.09
CA ILE A 306 -13.96 27.35 -2.67
C ILE A 306 -15.28 27.49 -1.91
N GLU A 307 -16.24 28.26 -2.44
CA GLU A 307 -17.56 28.43 -1.84
C GLU A 307 -18.37 27.13 -1.86
N ALA A 308 -18.40 26.43 -3.00
CA ALA A 308 -19.15 25.18 -3.16
C ALA A 308 -18.66 24.04 -2.26
N LEU A 309 -17.35 23.95 -2.03
CA LEU A 309 -16.71 22.95 -1.17
C LEU A 309 -16.58 23.41 0.29
N GLY A 310 -16.89 24.67 0.59
CA GLY A 310 -16.78 25.24 1.92
C GLY A 310 -15.36 25.23 2.48
N LEU A 311 -14.34 25.45 1.64
CA LEU A 311 -12.94 25.41 2.04
C LEU A 311 -12.62 26.56 3.01
N THR A 312 -11.95 26.22 4.11
CA THR A 312 -11.50 27.18 5.11
C THR A 312 -10.19 27.87 4.70
N GLU A 313 -9.87 29.03 5.31
CA GLU A 313 -8.56 29.70 5.13
C GLU A 313 -7.38 28.78 5.47
N GLU A 314 -7.51 27.94 6.50
CA GLU A 314 -6.52 26.94 6.86
C GLU A 314 -6.28 25.94 5.75
N GLN A 315 -7.36 25.38 5.18
CA GLN A 315 -7.29 24.44 4.04
C GLN A 315 -6.69 25.09 2.80
N LEU A 316 -7.05 26.35 2.51
CA LEU A 316 -6.45 27.10 1.41
C LEU A 316 -4.94 27.31 1.61
N GLY A 317 -4.48 27.49 2.85
CA GLY A 317 -3.05 27.53 3.19
C GLY A 317 -2.30 26.21 2.96
N MET A 318 -3.02 25.08 2.79
CA MET A 318 -2.46 23.76 2.48
C MET A 318 -2.39 23.46 0.97
N ILE A 319 -2.97 24.34 0.13
CA ILE A 319 -2.99 24.22 -1.33
C ILE A 319 -1.81 25.01 -1.90
N GLY A 320 -0.92 24.31 -2.59
CA GLY A 320 0.18 24.94 -3.35
C GLY A 320 -0.26 25.38 -4.74
N GLY A 321 0.68 25.92 -5.51
CA GLY A 321 0.43 26.39 -6.89
C GLY A 321 0.09 25.27 -7.89
N GLY A 322 0.31 24.01 -7.53
CA GLY A 322 -0.08 22.85 -8.30
C GLY A 322 0.55 22.72 -9.67
N LEU A 323 -0.15 22.05 -10.58
CA LEU A 323 0.33 21.74 -11.93
C LEU A 323 0.72 22.96 -12.77
N PRO A 324 -0.06 24.07 -12.79
CA PRO A 324 0.32 25.26 -13.56
C PRO A 324 1.66 25.86 -13.09
N ALA A 325 1.82 25.99 -11.76
CA ALA A 325 3.04 26.54 -11.20
C ALA A 325 4.23 25.60 -11.37
N MET A 326 4.02 24.28 -11.40
CA MET A 326 5.07 23.31 -11.73
C MET A 326 5.56 23.46 -13.18
N MET A 327 4.67 23.59 -14.13
CA MET A 327 5.03 23.84 -15.54
C MET A 327 5.81 25.14 -15.70
N GLN A 328 5.39 26.21 -15.00
CA GLN A 328 6.13 27.46 -14.95
C GLN A 328 7.52 27.29 -14.31
N LEU A 329 7.62 26.61 -13.16
CA LEU A 329 8.90 26.34 -12.48
C LEU A 329 9.89 25.64 -13.41
N LEU A 330 9.43 24.69 -14.22
CA LEU A 330 10.28 23.98 -15.18
C LEU A 330 10.83 24.90 -16.27
N THR A 331 10.08 25.89 -16.73
CA THR A 331 10.57 26.88 -17.72
C THR A 331 11.59 27.85 -17.13
N GLU A 332 11.48 28.15 -15.85
CA GLU A 332 12.36 29.05 -15.12
C GLU A 332 13.62 28.35 -14.56
N THR A 333 13.62 27.04 -14.47
CA THR A 333 14.72 26.26 -13.89
C THR A 333 15.82 26.04 -14.93
N PRO A 334 17.11 26.29 -14.58
CA PRO A 334 18.19 25.96 -15.47
C PRO A 334 18.18 24.54 -15.97
N LEU A 335 18.30 24.31 -17.28
CA LEU A 335 18.27 22.98 -17.89
C LEU A 335 19.27 22.01 -17.24
N ALA A 336 20.43 22.51 -16.81
CA ALA A 336 21.44 21.73 -16.10
C ALA A 336 20.93 21.16 -14.77
N THR A 337 20.09 21.91 -14.04
CA THR A 337 19.47 21.44 -12.78
C THR A 337 18.47 20.35 -13.04
N ILE A 338 17.58 20.49 -14.04
CA ILE A 338 16.61 19.47 -14.41
C ILE A 338 17.31 18.16 -14.82
N LYS A 339 18.40 18.26 -15.61
CA LYS A 339 19.22 17.09 -15.99
C LYS A 339 19.86 16.43 -14.77
N ALA A 340 20.38 17.22 -13.83
CA ALA A 340 20.96 16.69 -12.60
C ALA A 340 19.91 15.97 -11.75
N TYR A 341 18.72 16.57 -11.61
CA TYR A 341 17.57 15.93 -10.96
C TYR A 341 17.23 14.60 -11.63
N MET A 342 17.02 14.57 -12.94
CA MET A 342 16.67 13.34 -13.66
C MET A 342 17.75 12.26 -13.51
N ALA A 343 19.03 12.61 -13.59
CA ALA A 343 20.12 11.67 -13.40
C ALA A 343 20.15 11.10 -11.98
N ALA A 344 19.99 11.95 -10.95
CA ALA A 344 19.95 11.52 -9.56
C ALA A 344 18.73 10.61 -9.28
N GLN A 345 17.54 10.99 -9.72
CA GLN A 345 16.33 10.20 -9.50
C GLN A 345 16.35 8.89 -10.31
N PHE A 346 16.91 8.89 -11.53
CA PHE A 346 17.11 7.65 -12.28
C PHE A 346 18.00 6.65 -11.52
N LEU A 347 19.15 7.11 -11.01
CA LEU A 347 20.06 6.27 -10.23
C LEU A 347 19.47 5.85 -8.91
N SER A 348 18.77 6.75 -8.19
CA SER A 348 18.09 6.44 -6.93
C SER A 348 17.01 5.35 -7.12
N GLY A 349 16.13 5.51 -8.11
CA GLY A 349 15.06 4.56 -8.39
C GLY A 349 15.56 3.18 -8.81
N ASN A 350 16.74 3.12 -9.44
CA ASN A 350 17.33 1.87 -9.94
C ASN A 350 18.53 1.36 -9.12
N ALA A 351 18.82 1.96 -7.97
CA ALA A 351 20.00 1.65 -7.16
C ALA A 351 20.18 0.15 -6.91
N SER A 352 19.09 -0.56 -6.57
CA SER A 352 19.10 -2.00 -6.24
C SER A 352 19.43 -2.93 -7.41
N VAL A 353 19.42 -2.44 -8.64
CA VAL A 353 19.73 -3.20 -9.87
C VAL A 353 20.94 -2.64 -10.64
N LEU A 354 21.67 -1.71 -10.04
CA LEU A 354 22.86 -1.10 -10.63
C LEU A 354 24.15 -1.45 -9.89
N SER A 355 24.20 -1.34 -8.56
CA SER A 355 25.33 -1.78 -7.76
C SER A 355 24.99 -1.89 -6.27
N SER A 356 25.73 -2.75 -5.54
CA SER A 356 25.67 -2.83 -4.08
C SER A 356 25.90 -1.47 -3.43
N GLU A 357 26.88 -0.71 -3.92
CA GLU A 357 27.25 0.59 -3.37
C GLU A 357 26.10 1.62 -3.40
N LEU A 358 25.33 1.68 -4.50
CA LEU A 358 24.17 2.56 -4.61
C LEU A 358 22.99 2.04 -3.80
N ASP A 359 22.78 0.73 -3.80
CA ASP A 359 21.72 0.07 -3.02
C ASP A 359 21.92 0.30 -1.51
N GLU A 360 23.15 0.12 -1.00
CA GLU A 360 23.52 0.41 0.39
C GLU A 360 23.36 1.89 0.74
N ALA A 361 23.77 2.79 -0.14
CA ALA A 361 23.61 4.23 0.09
C ALA A 361 22.12 4.63 0.17
N ARG A 362 21.30 4.06 -0.69
CA ARG A 362 19.86 4.28 -0.67
C ARG A 362 19.24 3.71 0.61
N PHE A 363 19.64 2.51 1.01
CA PHE A 363 19.19 1.89 2.26
C PHE A 363 19.59 2.71 3.49
N ALA A 364 20.81 3.23 3.54
CA ALA A 364 21.29 4.06 4.65
C ALA A 364 20.40 5.30 4.88
N LEU A 365 19.88 5.89 3.82
CA LEU A 365 18.95 7.02 3.91
C LEU A 365 17.51 6.57 4.22
N PHE A 366 16.91 5.81 3.30
CA PHE A 366 15.47 5.50 3.35
C PHE A 366 15.13 4.39 4.33
N GLY A 367 15.93 3.33 4.38
CA GLY A 367 15.70 2.21 5.30
C GLY A 367 16.12 2.55 6.72
N LYS A 368 17.37 3.00 6.89
CA LYS A 368 17.94 3.18 8.21
C LYS A 368 17.60 4.52 8.86
N LEU A 369 17.86 5.64 8.18
CA LEU A 369 17.67 6.97 8.78
C LEU A 369 16.20 7.36 8.89
N ILE A 370 15.40 7.15 7.83
CA ILE A 370 13.99 7.58 7.79
C ILE A 370 13.08 6.56 8.49
N ASN A 371 13.34 5.26 8.35
CA ASN A 371 12.45 4.21 8.85
C ASN A 371 13.03 3.39 10.03
N GLY A 372 14.24 3.69 10.52
CA GLY A 372 14.84 3.04 11.69
C GLY A 372 15.25 1.58 11.48
N GLN A 373 15.21 1.06 10.26
CA GLN A 373 15.58 -0.31 9.93
C GLN A 373 17.10 -0.50 10.10
N GLU A 374 17.52 -1.52 10.84
CA GLU A 374 18.93 -1.69 11.19
C GLU A 374 19.76 -2.38 10.11
N SER A 375 19.16 -3.39 9.44
CA SER A 375 19.76 -4.11 8.33
C SER A 375 18.81 -4.18 7.13
N GLN A 376 19.38 -4.33 5.94
CA GLN A 376 18.59 -4.52 4.73
C GLN A 376 18.07 -5.95 4.65
N GLN A 377 16.89 -6.15 4.09
CA GLN A 377 16.37 -7.50 3.83
C GLN A 377 17.30 -8.30 2.93
N GLU A 378 17.36 -9.61 3.17
CA GLU A 378 18.12 -10.55 2.35
C GLU A 378 17.78 -10.41 0.86
N ARG A 379 18.79 -10.60 0.02
CA ARG A 379 18.67 -10.37 -1.43
C ARG A 379 17.58 -11.21 -2.08
N TRP A 380 17.42 -12.48 -1.64
CA TRP A 380 16.41 -13.37 -2.17
C TRP A 380 14.97 -12.88 -1.88
N LYS A 381 14.71 -12.32 -0.69
CA LYS A 381 13.38 -11.71 -0.35
C LYS A 381 13.07 -10.54 -1.28
N ARG A 382 14.08 -9.70 -1.53
CA ARG A 382 13.94 -8.57 -2.46
C ARG A 382 13.81 -9.00 -3.92
N ALA A 383 14.40 -10.14 -4.29
CA ALA A 383 14.25 -10.74 -5.61
C ALA A 383 12.82 -11.25 -5.86
N ILE A 384 12.16 -11.82 -4.84
CA ILE A 384 10.73 -12.15 -4.90
C ILE A 384 9.90 -10.90 -5.22
N GLY A 385 10.10 -9.80 -4.50
CA GLY A 385 9.40 -8.55 -4.78
C GLY A 385 9.67 -8.00 -6.19
N ALA A 386 10.86 -8.23 -6.74
CA ALA A 386 11.16 -7.87 -8.12
C ALA A 386 10.38 -8.74 -9.14
N VAL A 387 10.21 -10.04 -8.88
CA VAL A 387 9.37 -10.93 -9.71
C VAL A 387 7.90 -10.53 -9.62
N GLU A 388 7.41 -10.25 -8.41
CA GLU A 388 6.04 -9.78 -8.19
C GLU A 388 5.73 -8.50 -8.96
N GLY A 389 6.66 -7.55 -8.99
CA GLY A 389 6.52 -6.31 -9.76
C GLY A 389 6.58 -6.50 -11.29
N GLN A 390 7.00 -7.65 -11.79
CA GLN A 390 7.18 -7.94 -13.23
C GLN A 390 6.16 -8.96 -13.76
N LEU A 391 5.90 -10.02 -13.01
CA LEU A 391 5.11 -11.19 -13.40
C LEU A 391 4.16 -11.64 -12.28
N GLY A 392 3.66 -10.66 -11.50
CA GLY A 392 2.99 -10.93 -10.23
C GLY A 392 1.76 -11.81 -10.32
N GLU A 393 0.91 -11.64 -11.33
CA GLU A 393 -0.29 -12.47 -11.47
C GLU A 393 0.03 -13.90 -11.93
N GLN A 394 1.04 -14.08 -12.78
CA GLN A 394 1.48 -15.43 -13.16
C GLN A 394 2.08 -16.20 -11.96
N LEU A 395 2.80 -15.48 -11.09
CA LEU A 395 3.27 -16.03 -9.82
C LEU A 395 2.10 -16.30 -8.87
N GLY A 396 1.11 -15.39 -8.85
CA GLY A 396 -0.14 -15.53 -8.10
C GLY A 396 -0.97 -16.74 -8.50
N ALA A 397 -1.03 -17.08 -9.79
CA ALA A 397 -1.70 -18.29 -10.27
C ALA A 397 -1.08 -19.56 -9.66
N LEU A 398 0.26 -19.65 -9.63
CA LEU A 398 0.97 -20.77 -9.01
C LEU A 398 0.78 -20.80 -7.48
N TYR A 399 0.75 -19.61 -6.85
CA TYR A 399 0.49 -19.49 -5.41
C TYR A 399 -0.89 -20.03 -5.03
N VAL A 400 -1.92 -19.63 -5.76
CA VAL A 400 -3.30 -20.07 -5.52
C VAL A 400 -3.45 -21.57 -5.71
N GLU A 401 -2.90 -22.13 -6.79
CA GLU A 401 -2.95 -23.58 -7.05
C GLU A 401 -2.40 -24.39 -5.89
N ARG A 402 -1.35 -23.91 -5.24
CA ARG A 402 -0.64 -24.65 -4.19
C ARG A 402 -1.12 -24.34 -2.77
N PHE A 403 -1.48 -23.09 -2.46
CA PHE A 403 -1.64 -22.62 -1.08
C PHE A 403 -3.05 -22.13 -0.73
N PHE A 404 -3.96 -22.02 -1.70
CA PHE A 404 -5.32 -21.53 -1.42
C PHE A 404 -6.37 -22.63 -1.56
N PRO A 405 -6.94 -23.13 -0.43
CA PRO A 405 -8.00 -24.13 -0.46
C PRO A 405 -9.31 -23.58 -1.04
N PRO A 406 -9.94 -24.27 -2.00
CA PRO A 406 -11.22 -23.81 -2.61
C PRO A 406 -12.35 -23.55 -1.60
N GLU A 407 -12.39 -24.31 -0.50
CA GLU A 407 -13.38 -24.13 0.58
C GLU A 407 -13.25 -22.79 1.31
N SER A 408 -12.08 -22.16 1.32
CA SER A 408 -11.86 -20.83 1.91
C SER A 408 -12.66 -19.75 1.17
N LYS A 409 -12.76 -19.83 -0.16
CA LYS A 409 -13.55 -18.90 -0.97
C LYS A 409 -15.03 -18.93 -0.57
N ALA A 410 -15.64 -20.12 -0.53
CA ALA A 410 -17.06 -20.27 -0.18
C ALA A 410 -17.40 -19.78 1.25
N ARG A 411 -16.51 -20.02 2.21
CA ARG A 411 -16.69 -19.52 3.59
C ARG A 411 -16.60 -17.99 3.63
N MET A 412 -15.66 -17.42 2.91
CA MET A 412 -15.51 -15.96 2.81
C MET A 412 -16.74 -15.30 2.20
N GLU A 413 -17.28 -15.86 1.09
CA GLU A 413 -18.52 -15.38 0.47
C GLU A 413 -19.70 -15.39 1.45
N THR A 414 -19.76 -16.41 2.32
CA THR A 414 -20.77 -16.49 3.39
C THR A 414 -20.59 -15.35 4.40
N LEU A 415 -19.36 -15.08 4.85
CA LEU A 415 -19.07 -13.98 5.78
C LEU A 415 -19.44 -12.64 5.16
N VAL A 416 -19.04 -12.37 3.93
CA VAL A 416 -19.40 -11.14 3.20
C VAL A 416 -20.92 -10.98 3.13
N GLY A 417 -21.66 -12.06 2.80
CA GLY A 417 -23.11 -12.04 2.77
C GLY A 417 -23.73 -11.65 4.12
N ASN A 418 -23.21 -12.21 5.23
CA ASN A 418 -23.67 -11.90 6.57
C ASN A 418 -23.39 -10.44 6.98
N LEU A 419 -22.23 -9.89 6.59
CA LEU A 419 -21.92 -8.48 6.86
C LEU A 419 -22.78 -7.52 6.02
N LYS A 420 -23.06 -7.85 4.75
CA LYS A 420 -24.02 -7.09 3.94
C LYS A 420 -25.42 -7.07 4.56
N ILE A 421 -25.88 -8.20 5.11
CA ILE A 421 -27.16 -8.28 5.85
C ILE A 421 -27.12 -7.41 7.11
N ALA A 422 -26.01 -7.42 7.86
CA ALA A 422 -25.85 -6.59 9.05
C ALA A 422 -25.93 -5.10 8.69
N MET A 423 -25.13 -4.64 7.71
CA MET A 423 -25.15 -3.26 7.23
C MET A 423 -26.54 -2.84 6.71
N GLY A 424 -27.23 -3.73 5.97
CA GLY A 424 -28.58 -3.47 5.49
C GLY A 424 -29.58 -3.19 6.62
N LYS A 425 -29.44 -3.90 7.75
CA LYS A 425 -30.24 -3.67 8.96
C LYS A 425 -29.84 -2.39 9.68
N ASP A 426 -28.54 -2.07 9.75
CA ASP A 426 -28.07 -0.81 10.33
C ASP A 426 -28.68 0.38 9.56
N LEU A 427 -28.70 0.33 8.23
CA LEU A 427 -29.33 1.34 7.37
C LEU A 427 -30.86 1.40 7.55
N GLU A 428 -31.54 0.27 7.78
CA GLU A 428 -32.97 0.22 8.03
C GLU A 428 -33.38 0.84 9.37
N GLU A 429 -32.55 0.70 10.38
CA GLU A 429 -32.76 1.17 11.74
C GLU A 429 -32.17 2.58 11.97
N ASN A 430 -31.55 3.18 10.92
CA ASN A 430 -30.94 4.51 11.02
C ASN A 430 -31.99 5.59 11.25
N GLU A 431 -31.83 6.39 12.33
CA GLU A 431 -32.79 7.37 12.78
C GLU A 431 -32.48 8.83 12.35
N TRP A 432 -31.26 9.09 11.85
CA TRP A 432 -30.85 10.45 11.55
C TRP A 432 -30.81 10.79 10.06
N MET A 433 -30.75 9.79 9.18
CA MET A 433 -30.80 10.00 7.73
C MET A 433 -32.22 9.98 7.19
N THR A 434 -32.45 10.74 6.12
CA THR A 434 -33.70 10.71 5.37
C THR A 434 -33.87 9.40 4.61
N GLU A 435 -35.12 9.01 4.32
CA GLU A 435 -35.42 7.83 3.51
C GLU A 435 -34.76 7.88 2.12
N ALA A 436 -34.56 9.07 1.54
CA ALA A 436 -33.93 9.25 0.25
C ALA A 436 -32.43 8.87 0.29
N THR A 437 -31.70 9.33 1.29
CA THR A 437 -30.27 8.98 1.48
C THR A 437 -30.11 7.51 1.85
N ILE A 438 -30.98 6.96 2.71
CA ILE A 438 -30.99 5.53 3.05
C ILE A 438 -31.20 4.67 1.79
N ALA A 439 -32.10 5.08 0.88
CA ALA A 439 -32.36 4.33 -0.36
C ALA A 439 -31.12 4.29 -1.27
N GLU A 440 -30.40 5.39 -1.43
CA GLU A 440 -29.13 5.45 -2.19
C GLU A 440 -28.04 4.61 -1.52
N ALA A 441 -27.91 4.71 -0.17
CA ALA A 441 -26.96 3.91 0.59
C ALA A 441 -27.23 2.39 0.44
N LYS A 442 -28.50 1.97 0.49
CA LYS A 442 -28.91 0.57 0.28
C LYS A 442 -28.64 0.13 -1.17
N ALA A 443 -28.94 0.96 -2.16
CA ALA A 443 -28.64 0.66 -3.56
C ALA A 443 -27.11 0.45 -3.76
N LYS A 444 -26.29 1.25 -3.07
CA LYS A 444 -24.84 1.09 -3.09
C LYS A 444 -24.41 -0.22 -2.43
N LEU A 445 -24.96 -0.58 -1.26
CA LEU A 445 -24.69 -1.85 -0.57
C LEU A 445 -25.07 -3.06 -1.43
N ASP A 446 -26.24 -3.00 -2.10
CA ASP A 446 -26.69 -4.08 -2.99
C ASP A 446 -25.72 -4.24 -4.18
N GLY A 447 -25.17 -3.13 -4.68
CA GLY A 447 -24.19 -3.08 -5.76
C GLY A 447 -22.77 -3.55 -5.40
N PHE A 448 -22.43 -3.76 -4.12
CA PHE A 448 -21.12 -4.29 -3.74
C PHE A 448 -20.91 -5.70 -4.29
N VAL A 449 -19.86 -5.88 -5.07
CA VAL A 449 -19.44 -7.18 -5.59
C VAL A 449 -18.17 -7.63 -4.88
N PRO A 450 -18.20 -8.75 -4.14
CA PRO A 450 -17.01 -9.30 -3.52
C PRO A 450 -16.15 -10.04 -4.54
N MET A 451 -14.85 -9.78 -4.51
CA MET A 451 -13.83 -10.49 -5.26
C MET A 451 -12.91 -11.21 -4.26
N VAL A 452 -12.95 -12.55 -4.26
CA VAL A 452 -12.33 -13.36 -3.19
C VAL A 452 -11.28 -14.30 -3.76
N GLY A 453 -10.08 -14.24 -3.20
CA GLY A 453 -8.97 -15.14 -3.46
C GLY A 453 -8.11 -14.71 -4.64
N TYR A 454 -8.65 -14.73 -5.84
CA TYR A 454 -7.89 -14.50 -7.08
C TYR A 454 -8.82 -14.14 -8.26
N PRO A 455 -8.29 -13.51 -9.33
CA PRO A 455 -9.05 -13.20 -10.54
C PRO A 455 -9.45 -14.46 -11.31
N ASP A 456 -10.58 -14.41 -12.02
CA ASP A 456 -11.04 -15.53 -12.86
C ASP A 456 -10.10 -15.77 -14.04
N GLU A 457 -9.48 -14.70 -14.57
CA GLU A 457 -8.46 -14.74 -15.62
C GLU A 457 -7.21 -14.00 -15.13
N PHE A 458 -6.04 -14.64 -15.25
CA PHE A 458 -4.76 -14.06 -14.88
C PHE A 458 -4.10 -13.37 -16.07
N GLU A 459 -3.43 -12.23 -15.80
CA GLU A 459 -2.66 -11.53 -16.82
C GLU A 459 -1.53 -12.43 -17.40
N THR A 460 -1.44 -12.48 -18.71
CA THR A 460 -0.46 -13.32 -19.41
C THR A 460 0.87 -12.61 -19.64
N TYR A 461 0.90 -11.28 -19.56
CA TYR A 461 2.05 -10.44 -19.91
C TYR A 461 2.57 -10.77 -21.31
N GLU A 462 1.65 -10.86 -22.29
CA GLU A 462 2.02 -11.12 -23.68
C GLU A 462 2.90 -9.99 -24.22
N GLY A 463 3.99 -10.33 -24.88
CA GLY A 463 4.96 -9.37 -25.40
C GLY A 463 5.97 -8.81 -24.38
N LEU A 464 5.82 -9.08 -23.07
CA LEU A 464 6.80 -8.68 -22.09
C LEU A 464 8.07 -9.55 -22.19
N GLU A 465 9.21 -8.90 -22.48
CA GLU A 465 10.53 -9.55 -22.55
C GLU A 465 11.24 -9.49 -21.19
N ILE A 466 11.60 -10.66 -20.66
CA ILE A 466 12.39 -10.82 -19.43
C ILE A 466 13.69 -11.57 -19.77
N THR A 467 14.81 -11.08 -19.24
CA THR A 467 16.14 -11.67 -19.38
C THR A 467 16.73 -12.04 -18.02
N ALA A 468 17.61 -13.04 -18.01
CA ALA A 468 18.25 -13.55 -16.80
C ALA A 468 19.45 -12.71 -16.30
N ASP A 469 19.93 -11.75 -17.09
CA ASP A 469 21.21 -11.09 -16.91
C ASP A 469 21.15 -9.56 -16.84
N ASN A 470 19.97 -8.96 -17.08
CA ASN A 470 19.82 -7.50 -17.06
C ASN A 470 18.55 -7.07 -16.29
N PRO A 471 18.63 -6.94 -14.97
CA PRO A 471 17.46 -6.57 -14.16
C PRO A 471 16.98 -5.12 -14.41
N LEU A 472 17.84 -4.21 -14.86
CA LEU A 472 17.41 -2.87 -15.27
C LEU A 472 16.56 -2.93 -16.54
N ALA A 473 16.99 -3.70 -17.55
CA ALA A 473 16.17 -3.91 -18.74
C ALA A 473 14.82 -4.53 -18.44
N ASN A 474 14.77 -5.53 -17.54
CA ASN A 474 13.53 -6.13 -17.09
C ASN A 474 12.56 -5.10 -16.51
N ARG A 475 13.02 -4.19 -15.62
CA ARG A 475 12.21 -3.09 -15.09
C ARG A 475 11.67 -2.18 -16.18
N ILE A 476 12.51 -1.77 -17.10
CA ILE A 476 12.14 -0.85 -18.19
C ILE A 476 11.16 -1.51 -19.15
N ASN A 477 11.38 -2.78 -19.48
CA ASN A 477 10.47 -3.56 -20.34
C ASN A 477 9.10 -3.74 -19.68
N THR A 478 9.06 -4.00 -18.36
CA THR A 478 7.81 -4.07 -17.58
C THR A 478 7.07 -2.72 -17.61
N THR A 479 7.78 -1.61 -17.37
CA THR A 479 7.18 -0.27 -17.45
C THR A 479 6.62 0.02 -18.86
N ARG A 480 7.37 -0.32 -19.90
CA ARG A 480 6.92 -0.15 -21.30
C ARG A 480 5.67 -0.99 -21.57
N TRP A 481 5.69 -2.26 -21.16
CA TRP A 481 4.55 -3.16 -21.32
C TRP A 481 3.30 -2.59 -20.61
N ALA A 482 3.43 -2.13 -19.37
CA ALA A 482 2.32 -1.57 -18.61
C ALA A 482 1.76 -0.28 -19.23
N ILE A 483 2.62 0.58 -19.81
CA ILE A 483 2.18 1.78 -20.56
C ILE A 483 1.43 1.35 -21.83
N ASP A 484 1.95 0.40 -22.59
CA ASP A 484 1.31 -0.09 -23.83
C ASP A 484 -0.03 -0.77 -23.54
N ASP A 485 -0.12 -1.54 -22.45
CA ASP A 485 -1.36 -2.13 -21.97
C ASP A 485 -2.38 -1.05 -21.58
N ALA A 486 -1.98 -0.07 -20.76
CA ALA A 486 -2.84 1.04 -20.39
C ALA A 486 -3.37 1.81 -21.61
N HIS A 487 -2.51 2.09 -22.60
CA HIS A 487 -2.92 2.70 -23.87
C HIS A 487 -3.94 1.86 -24.63
N SER A 488 -3.80 0.53 -24.58
CA SER A 488 -4.71 -0.39 -25.26
C SER A 488 -6.16 -0.30 -24.74
N ARG A 489 -6.35 0.27 -23.55
CA ARG A 489 -7.64 0.44 -22.86
C ARG A 489 -8.40 1.69 -23.28
N LEU A 490 -7.70 2.72 -23.81
CA LEU A 490 -8.35 3.94 -24.30
C LEU A 490 -9.40 3.62 -25.37
N GLY A 491 -10.59 4.19 -25.20
CA GLY A 491 -11.73 3.94 -26.06
C GLY A 491 -12.43 2.59 -25.86
N LYS A 492 -12.00 1.79 -24.89
CA LYS A 492 -12.69 0.56 -24.46
C LYS A 492 -13.42 0.81 -23.13
N PRO A 493 -14.49 0.05 -22.85
CA PRO A 493 -15.12 0.07 -21.53
C PRO A 493 -14.12 -0.37 -20.45
N VAL A 494 -14.31 0.17 -19.24
CA VAL A 494 -13.57 -0.27 -18.04
C VAL A 494 -13.98 -1.69 -17.69
N ASP A 495 -13.00 -2.55 -17.49
CA ASP A 495 -13.21 -3.90 -16.97
C ASP A 495 -13.32 -3.82 -15.42
N PRO A 496 -14.52 -4.04 -14.86
CA PRO A 496 -14.68 -3.97 -13.42
C PRO A 496 -14.14 -5.20 -12.69
N THR A 497 -13.68 -6.24 -13.39
CA THR A 497 -13.17 -7.49 -12.79
C THR A 497 -11.66 -7.49 -12.59
N GLU A 498 -10.98 -6.41 -13.01
CA GLU A 498 -9.55 -6.24 -12.81
C GLU A 498 -9.16 -6.14 -11.32
N TRP A 499 -8.07 -6.79 -10.97
CA TRP A 499 -7.52 -6.79 -9.61
C TRP A 499 -6.39 -5.77 -9.46
N GLY A 500 -6.47 -4.94 -8.42
CA GLY A 500 -5.40 -4.00 -8.04
C GLY A 500 -4.33 -4.61 -7.12
N MET A 501 -4.53 -5.85 -6.64
CA MET A 501 -3.61 -6.57 -5.78
C MET A 501 -3.41 -8.00 -6.25
N LEU A 502 -2.21 -8.53 -6.01
CA LEU A 502 -1.86 -9.91 -6.34
C LEU A 502 -2.48 -10.90 -5.33
N PRO A 503 -2.79 -12.14 -5.73
CA PRO A 503 -3.34 -13.16 -4.84
C PRO A 503 -2.47 -13.46 -3.60
N GLN A 504 -1.16 -13.34 -3.71
CA GLN A 504 -0.20 -13.53 -2.61
C GLN A 504 0.01 -12.27 -1.73
N THR A 505 -0.74 -11.19 -1.98
CA THR A 505 -0.70 -9.96 -1.16
C THR A 505 -1.51 -10.13 0.13
N VAL A 506 -0.89 -9.87 1.29
CA VAL A 506 -1.59 -9.81 2.58
C VAL A 506 -2.18 -8.43 2.79
N ASN A 507 -3.33 -8.21 2.21
CA ASN A 507 -4.14 -6.99 2.33
C ASN A 507 -5.55 -7.22 1.76
N ALA A 508 -6.41 -6.18 1.82
CA ALA A 508 -7.70 -6.09 1.17
C ALA A 508 -7.89 -4.65 0.65
N TYR A 509 -8.90 -4.39 -0.18
CA TYR A 509 -9.24 -3.02 -0.58
C TYR A 509 -10.67 -2.91 -1.10
N TYR A 510 -11.21 -1.69 -0.99
CA TYR A 510 -12.41 -1.25 -1.68
C TYR A 510 -12.05 -0.40 -2.90
N SER A 511 -12.71 -0.65 -4.04
CA SER A 511 -12.60 0.15 -5.25
C SER A 511 -13.85 1.03 -5.42
N PRO A 512 -13.75 2.36 -5.20
CA PRO A 512 -14.91 3.25 -5.30
C PRO A 512 -15.44 3.37 -6.74
N LEU A 513 -14.59 3.30 -7.75
CA LEU A 513 -14.96 3.45 -9.16
C LEU A 513 -15.70 2.23 -9.72
N THR A 514 -15.54 1.06 -9.12
CA THR A 514 -16.19 -0.18 -9.55
C THR A 514 -17.14 -0.77 -8.51
N ASN A 515 -17.22 -0.13 -7.32
CA ASN A 515 -18.00 -0.58 -6.16
C ASN A 515 -17.73 -2.05 -5.79
N ARG A 516 -16.44 -2.41 -5.67
CA ARG A 516 -15.97 -3.77 -5.37
C ARG A 516 -15.13 -3.81 -4.11
N ILE A 517 -15.26 -4.93 -3.37
CA ILE A 517 -14.42 -5.26 -2.22
C ILE A 517 -13.57 -6.48 -2.58
N VAL A 518 -12.26 -6.38 -2.38
CA VAL A 518 -11.29 -7.37 -2.88
C VAL A 518 -10.47 -7.94 -1.74
N PHE A 519 -10.41 -9.27 -1.65
CA PHE A 519 -9.71 -10.03 -0.61
C PHE A 519 -8.77 -11.06 -1.26
N PRO A 520 -7.49 -10.75 -1.44
CA PRO A 520 -6.49 -11.69 -1.95
C PRO A 520 -6.37 -12.97 -1.12
N ALA A 521 -5.94 -14.06 -1.76
CA ALA A 521 -5.84 -15.38 -1.11
C ALA A 521 -4.97 -15.38 0.15
N ALA A 522 -3.88 -14.61 0.15
CA ALA A 522 -2.90 -14.62 1.22
C ALA A 522 -3.42 -14.08 2.56
N ILE A 523 -4.39 -13.12 2.59
CA ILE A 523 -4.97 -12.63 3.84
C ILE A 523 -5.94 -13.65 4.47
N LEU A 524 -6.45 -14.60 3.69
CA LEU A 524 -7.44 -15.59 4.12
C LEU A 524 -6.80 -16.76 4.89
N GLN A 525 -5.94 -16.42 5.84
CA GLN A 525 -5.18 -17.33 6.72
C GLN A 525 -5.14 -16.76 8.15
N PRO A 526 -4.81 -17.58 9.19
CA PRO A 526 -4.59 -17.06 10.54
C PRO A 526 -3.52 -15.95 10.57
N PRO A 527 -3.72 -14.89 11.36
CA PRO A 527 -4.77 -14.70 12.39
C PRO A 527 -6.09 -14.12 11.88
N PHE A 528 -6.20 -13.77 10.59
CA PHE A 528 -7.39 -13.12 10.04
C PHE A 528 -8.53 -14.11 9.84
N PHE A 529 -8.23 -15.26 9.23
CA PHE A 529 -9.20 -16.29 8.91
C PHE A 529 -8.66 -17.69 9.22
N GLY A 530 -9.33 -18.42 10.10
CA GLY A 530 -9.01 -19.80 10.43
C GLY A 530 -10.16 -20.76 10.13
N GLY A 531 -9.92 -21.77 9.28
CA GLY A 531 -10.95 -22.75 8.94
C GLY A 531 -11.45 -23.57 10.14
N SER A 532 -10.64 -23.69 11.19
CA SER A 532 -10.99 -24.38 12.47
C SER A 532 -11.15 -23.41 13.65
N ALA A 533 -11.00 -22.09 13.44
CA ALA A 533 -11.18 -21.11 14.49
C ALA A 533 -12.66 -20.98 14.91
N ASP A 534 -12.87 -20.54 16.16
CA ASP A 534 -14.22 -20.19 16.65
C ASP A 534 -14.84 -19.12 15.74
N PRO A 535 -16.13 -19.21 15.39
CA PRO A 535 -16.80 -18.21 14.58
C PRO A 535 -16.63 -16.78 15.11
N ALA A 536 -16.66 -16.56 16.43
CA ALA A 536 -16.43 -15.25 17.03
C ALA A 536 -15.09 -14.67 16.59
N VAL A 537 -14.02 -15.47 16.58
CA VAL A 537 -12.67 -15.06 16.16
C VAL A 537 -12.63 -14.71 14.67
N ASN A 538 -13.26 -15.49 13.80
CA ASN A 538 -13.33 -15.18 12.38
C ASN A 538 -14.12 -13.88 12.09
N TYR A 539 -15.21 -13.63 12.82
CA TYR A 539 -15.94 -12.35 12.71
C TYR A 539 -15.11 -11.18 13.28
N GLY A 540 -14.39 -11.37 14.39
CA GLY A 540 -13.49 -10.36 14.96
C GLY A 540 -12.26 -10.10 14.10
N GLY A 541 -11.73 -11.12 13.41
CA GLY A 541 -10.60 -11.03 12.50
C GLY A 541 -11.01 -10.56 11.10
N ILE A 542 -11.17 -11.52 10.18
CA ILE A 542 -11.49 -11.20 8.78
C ILE A 542 -12.87 -10.53 8.63
N GLY A 543 -13.83 -10.81 9.51
CA GLY A 543 -15.12 -10.14 9.50
C GLY A 543 -14.98 -8.62 9.70
N ALA A 544 -14.16 -8.20 10.66
CA ALA A 544 -13.88 -6.77 10.86
C ALA A 544 -13.17 -6.15 9.64
N VAL A 545 -12.27 -6.88 8.96
CA VAL A 545 -11.64 -6.43 7.70
C VAL A 545 -12.68 -6.29 6.58
N ILE A 546 -13.58 -7.28 6.41
CA ILE A 546 -14.67 -7.18 5.43
C ILE A 546 -15.55 -5.96 5.71
N GLY A 547 -15.91 -5.76 6.97
CA GLY A 547 -16.69 -4.60 7.41
C GLY A 547 -15.96 -3.28 7.15
N HIS A 548 -14.63 -3.25 7.35
CA HIS A 548 -13.78 -2.11 7.03
C HIS A 548 -13.81 -1.77 5.53
N GLU A 549 -13.68 -2.76 4.66
CA GLU A 549 -13.75 -2.53 3.20
C GLU A 549 -15.14 -2.09 2.74
N ILE A 550 -16.21 -2.64 3.33
CA ILE A 550 -17.57 -2.12 3.09
C ILE A 550 -17.68 -0.69 3.63
N GLY A 551 -17.09 -0.39 4.79
CA GLY A 551 -17.05 0.92 5.41
C GLY A 551 -16.40 1.98 4.52
N HIS A 552 -15.35 1.63 3.77
CA HIS A 552 -14.75 2.52 2.78
C HIS A 552 -15.71 2.98 1.68
N GLY A 553 -16.78 2.23 1.40
CA GLY A 553 -17.83 2.69 0.51
C GLY A 553 -18.60 3.90 1.05
N TYR A 554 -18.51 4.16 2.35
CA TYR A 554 -19.31 5.16 3.06
C TYR A 554 -18.47 6.12 3.92
N ASP A 555 -17.15 6.06 3.83
CA ASP A 555 -16.25 6.96 4.54
C ASP A 555 -16.21 8.38 3.92
N ASP A 556 -15.27 9.22 4.35
CA ASP A 556 -15.12 10.60 3.87
C ASP A 556 -14.89 10.72 2.36
N GLN A 557 -14.29 9.70 1.73
CA GLN A 557 -14.05 9.63 0.29
C GLN A 557 -15.11 8.80 -0.43
N GLY A 558 -15.32 7.55 -0.01
CA GLY A 558 -16.25 6.65 -0.67
C GLY A 558 -17.70 7.13 -0.68
N SER A 559 -18.11 7.89 0.36
CA SER A 559 -19.43 8.53 0.41
C SER A 559 -19.69 9.56 -0.70
N GLN A 560 -18.69 9.94 -1.48
CA GLN A 560 -18.82 10.82 -2.63
C GLN A 560 -19.09 10.07 -3.94
N PHE A 561 -19.04 8.74 -3.93
CA PHE A 561 -19.31 7.88 -5.08
C PHE A 561 -20.63 7.13 -4.89
N ASP A 562 -21.44 7.06 -5.94
CA ASP A 562 -22.73 6.36 -5.91
C ASP A 562 -22.59 4.83 -6.12
N ALA A 563 -23.72 4.14 -6.20
CA ALA A 563 -23.80 2.69 -6.41
C ALA A 563 -23.14 2.21 -7.72
N THR A 564 -22.96 3.10 -8.70
CA THR A 564 -22.35 2.79 -10.00
C THR A 564 -20.85 3.13 -10.03
N GLY A 565 -20.31 3.66 -8.95
CA GLY A 565 -18.92 4.15 -8.88
C GLY A 565 -18.74 5.57 -9.40
N LYS A 566 -19.82 6.29 -9.68
CA LYS A 566 -19.76 7.64 -10.21
C LYS A 566 -19.56 8.67 -9.09
N LEU A 567 -18.57 9.54 -9.25
CA LEU A 567 -18.35 10.70 -8.39
C LEU A 567 -19.50 11.68 -8.57
N ARG A 568 -20.44 11.71 -7.63
CA ARG A 568 -21.58 12.63 -7.55
C ARG A 568 -22.08 12.81 -6.14
N ASN A 569 -22.70 13.94 -5.82
CA ASN A 569 -23.47 14.08 -4.59
C ASN A 569 -24.78 13.28 -4.69
N TRP A 570 -24.96 12.28 -3.80
CA TRP A 570 -26.18 11.47 -3.68
C TRP A 570 -26.88 11.69 -2.32
N TRP A 571 -26.30 12.53 -1.48
CA TRP A 571 -26.82 12.89 -0.17
C TRP A 571 -27.88 13.98 -0.26
N GLN A 572 -28.85 13.95 0.67
CA GLN A 572 -29.59 15.15 0.98
C GLN A 572 -28.70 16.08 1.82
N ASP A 573 -28.89 17.41 1.69
CA ASP A 573 -28.01 18.40 2.33
C ASP A 573 -27.98 18.26 3.86
N GLU A 574 -29.13 17.96 4.49
CA GLU A 574 -29.25 17.78 5.93
C GLU A 574 -28.50 16.53 6.41
N ASP A 575 -28.52 15.45 5.62
CA ASP A 575 -27.82 14.20 5.94
C ASP A 575 -26.31 14.37 5.77
N ARG A 576 -25.88 15.08 4.71
CA ARG A 576 -24.48 15.43 4.54
C ARG A 576 -23.94 16.23 5.72
N ALA A 577 -24.69 17.25 6.16
CA ALA A 577 -24.35 18.03 7.35
C ALA A 577 -24.37 17.18 8.64
N GLY A 578 -25.21 16.15 8.71
CA GLY A 578 -25.22 15.15 9.79
C GLY A 578 -23.93 14.32 9.81
N PHE A 579 -23.56 13.77 8.66
CA PHE A 579 -22.31 12.99 8.50
C PHE A 579 -21.07 13.81 8.89
N GLU A 580 -21.01 15.09 8.50
CA GLU A 580 -19.91 15.98 8.86
C GLU A 580 -19.74 16.21 10.37
N LYS A 581 -20.80 16.08 11.16
CA LYS A 581 -20.68 16.14 12.63
C LYS A 581 -19.92 14.93 13.19
N PHE A 582 -20.16 13.75 12.60
CA PHE A 582 -19.43 12.53 12.99
C PHE A 582 -17.96 12.63 12.57
N THR A 583 -17.67 13.07 11.34
CA THR A 583 -16.27 13.20 10.88
C THR A 583 -15.50 14.26 11.68
N LYS A 584 -16.13 15.39 12.00
CA LYS A 584 -15.53 16.42 12.86
C LYS A 584 -15.23 15.89 14.27
N ARG A 585 -16.14 15.11 14.87
CA ARG A 585 -15.90 14.48 16.15
C ARG A 585 -14.77 13.44 16.05
N MET A 586 -14.79 12.59 15.03
CA MET A 586 -13.73 11.61 14.82
C MET A 586 -12.35 12.28 14.65
N ALA A 587 -12.28 13.41 13.94
CA ALA A 587 -11.05 14.17 13.80
C ALA A 587 -10.44 14.56 15.14
N THR A 588 -11.26 14.94 16.15
CA THR A 588 -10.75 15.27 17.48
C THR A 588 -10.12 14.07 18.20
N TYR A 589 -10.64 12.86 17.98
CA TYR A 589 -10.06 11.63 18.56
C TYR A 589 -8.76 11.24 17.86
N ILE A 590 -8.69 11.40 16.53
CA ILE A 590 -7.49 11.15 15.75
C ILE A 590 -6.37 12.12 16.17
N GLU A 591 -6.65 13.42 16.22
CA GLU A 591 -5.69 14.48 16.51
C GLU A 591 -5.20 14.47 17.98
N ALA A 592 -5.97 13.87 18.88
CA ALA A 592 -5.54 13.66 20.27
C ALA A 592 -4.48 12.55 20.40
N TYR A 593 -4.26 11.72 19.37
CA TYR A 593 -3.27 10.65 19.43
C TYR A 593 -1.91 11.12 18.90
N CYS A 594 -0.95 11.25 19.81
CA CYS A 594 0.39 11.77 19.55
C CYS A 594 1.44 10.74 20.01
N PRO A 595 1.74 9.72 19.19
CA PRO A 595 2.55 8.59 19.62
C PRO A 595 4.06 8.84 19.64
N VAL A 596 4.52 9.98 19.16
CA VAL A 596 5.96 10.31 19.10
C VAL A 596 6.21 11.63 19.78
N ASP A 597 7.13 11.63 20.74
CA ASP A 597 7.65 12.85 21.34
C ASP A 597 8.79 13.44 20.50
N SER A 598 8.86 14.76 20.40
CA SER A 598 9.97 15.46 19.77
C SER A 598 10.36 16.72 20.54
N PRO A 599 11.59 17.24 20.34
CA PRO A 599 12.01 18.49 20.99
C PRO A 599 11.10 19.68 20.64
N GLU A 600 10.47 19.67 19.48
CA GLU A 600 9.55 20.70 19.00
C GLU A 600 8.12 20.52 19.52
N GLY A 601 7.84 19.39 20.16
CA GLY A 601 6.52 19.00 20.67
C GLY A 601 6.07 17.65 20.13
N PRO A 602 4.92 17.14 20.62
CA PRO A 602 4.41 15.84 20.21
C PRO A 602 4.03 15.82 18.72
N VAL A 603 4.31 14.70 18.05
CA VAL A 603 3.91 14.45 16.65
C VAL A 603 2.61 13.65 16.65
N CYS A 604 1.54 14.30 16.23
CA CYS A 604 0.18 13.76 16.30
C CYS A 604 -0.36 13.34 14.94
N LEU A 605 -1.33 12.43 14.93
CA LEU A 605 -2.09 12.08 13.74
C LEU A 605 -2.86 13.30 13.20
N ARG A 606 -3.10 13.32 11.90
CA ARG A 606 -3.88 14.38 11.23
C ARG A 606 -5.28 13.86 10.92
N GLY A 607 -6.30 14.51 11.50
CA GLY A 607 -7.69 14.09 11.40
C GLY A 607 -8.13 13.78 9.97
N PRO A 608 -8.07 14.73 9.03
CA PRO A 608 -8.52 14.48 7.65
C PRO A 608 -7.69 13.42 6.90
N GLN A 609 -6.39 13.27 7.24
CA GLN A 609 -5.52 12.29 6.56
C GLN A 609 -5.90 10.86 6.92
N SER A 610 -6.23 10.60 8.18
CA SER A 610 -6.53 9.25 8.70
C SER A 610 -8.03 8.97 8.83
N MET A 611 -8.89 9.87 8.38
CA MET A 611 -10.34 9.79 8.59
C MET A 611 -10.94 8.51 8.03
N GLY A 612 -10.72 8.21 6.75
CA GLY A 612 -11.34 7.05 6.10
C GLY A 612 -10.96 5.74 6.77
N GLU A 613 -9.67 5.55 7.08
CA GLU A 613 -9.18 4.37 7.78
C GLU A 613 -9.81 4.21 9.18
N THR A 614 -9.93 5.32 9.90
CA THR A 614 -10.51 5.31 11.25
C THR A 614 -12.00 5.04 11.21
N LEU A 615 -12.74 5.61 10.26
CA LEU A 615 -14.17 5.32 10.07
C LEU A 615 -14.38 3.87 9.61
N GLY A 616 -13.55 3.37 8.69
CA GLY A 616 -13.58 1.98 8.24
C GLY A 616 -13.43 0.99 9.41
N ASP A 617 -12.49 1.25 10.33
CA ASP A 617 -12.29 0.41 11.52
C ASP A 617 -13.50 0.41 12.45
N VAL A 618 -14.05 1.59 12.76
CA VAL A 618 -15.19 1.72 13.69
C VAL A 618 -16.44 1.06 13.11
N VAL A 619 -16.79 1.41 11.87
CA VAL A 619 -17.96 0.87 11.17
C VAL A 619 -17.78 -0.63 10.92
N GLY A 620 -16.57 -1.04 10.52
CA GLY A 620 -16.24 -2.44 10.26
C GLY A 620 -16.38 -3.32 11.48
N LEU A 621 -15.89 -2.87 12.64
CA LEU A 621 -16.02 -3.60 13.90
C LEU A 621 -17.49 -3.72 14.35
N GLN A 622 -18.27 -2.62 14.25
CA GLN A 622 -19.69 -2.60 14.61
C GLN A 622 -20.49 -3.56 13.71
N MET A 623 -20.30 -3.48 12.41
CA MET A 623 -20.93 -4.33 11.40
C MET A 623 -20.57 -5.82 11.62
N ALA A 624 -19.29 -6.12 11.86
CA ALA A 624 -18.83 -7.49 12.11
C ALA A 624 -19.42 -8.08 13.39
N HIS A 625 -19.51 -7.28 14.47
CA HIS A 625 -20.16 -7.71 15.71
C HIS A 625 -21.65 -8.00 15.48
N ARG A 626 -22.37 -7.12 14.77
CA ARG A 626 -23.77 -7.33 14.43
C ARG A 626 -23.97 -8.60 13.58
N ALA A 627 -23.11 -8.81 12.58
CA ALA A 627 -23.12 -10.00 11.74
C ALA A 627 -22.86 -11.28 12.58
N TYR A 628 -21.91 -11.22 13.50
CA TYR A 628 -21.66 -12.31 14.45
C TYR A 628 -22.90 -12.65 15.28
N ARG A 629 -23.52 -11.64 15.90
CA ARG A 629 -24.73 -11.84 16.72
C ARG A 629 -25.90 -12.40 15.87
N LEU A 630 -26.08 -11.94 14.65
CA LEU A 630 -27.08 -12.49 13.72
C LEU A 630 -26.80 -13.95 13.36
N SER A 631 -25.52 -14.33 13.20
CA SER A 631 -25.13 -15.70 12.86
C SER A 631 -25.46 -16.72 13.96
N LEU A 632 -25.62 -16.27 15.20
CA LEU A 632 -26.04 -17.12 16.34
C LEU A 632 -27.54 -17.47 16.32
N GLY A 633 -28.34 -16.85 15.42
CA GLY A 633 -29.77 -17.15 15.30
C GLY A 633 -30.61 -16.84 16.54
N GLY A 634 -30.12 -15.95 17.42
CA GLY A 634 -30.76 -15.58 18.69
C GLY A 634 -30.35 -16.45 19.88
N GLU A 635 -29.44 -17.40 19.69
CA GLU A 635 -28.85 -18.20 20.76
C GLU A 635 -27.64 -17.49 21.37
N GLU A 636 -27.32 -17.81 22.63
CA GLU A 636 -26.06 -17.34 23.24
C GLU A 636 -24.91 -18.24 22.82
N ALA A 637 -23.75 -17.60 22.52
CA ALA A 637 -22.55 -18.34 22.21
C ALA A 637 -22.03 -19.11 23.43
N PRO A 638 -21.47 -20.32 23.27
CA PRO A 638 -20.87 -21.06 24.36
C PRO A 638 -19.73 -20.29 25.02
N VAL A 639 -19.60 -20.45 26.35
CA VAL A 639 -18.38 -19.97 27.04
C VAL A 639 -17.27 -20.98 26.80
N ILE A 640 -16.12 -20.51 26.29
CA ILE A 640 -14.92 -21.33 26.01
C ILE A 640 -13.75 -20.73 26.78
N ASP A 641 -13.03 -21.55 27.55
CA ASP A 641 -11.92 -21.14 28.42
C ASP A 641 -12.24 -19.95 29.36
N GLY A 642 -13.51 -19.88 29.80
CA GLY A 642 -14.02 -18.81 30.66
C GLY A 642 -14.39 -17.51 29.93
N LEU A 643 -14.26 -17.44 28.62
CA LEU A 643 -14.53 -16.27 27.78
C LEU A 643 -15.89 -16.40 27.09
N THR A 644 -16.68 -15.32 27.12
CA THR A 644 -17.93 -15.20 26.36
C THR A 644 -17.67 -15.11 24.86
N GLY A 645 -18.71 -15.23 24.03
CA GLY A 645 -18.59 -15.05 22.59
C GLY A 645 -18.10 -13.65 22.21
N ASP A 646 -18.61 -12.59 22.87
CA ASP A 646 -18.20 -11.21 22.61
C ASP A 646 -16.76 -10.95 23.04
N GLN A 647 -16.30 -11.54 24.15
CA GLN A 647 -14.88 -11.46 24.53
C GLN A 647 -13.98 -12.13 23.49
N ARG A 648 -14.34 -13.31 22.99
CA ARG A 648 -13.56 -13.99 21.94
C ARG A 648 -13.57 -13.24 20.61
N PHE A 649 -14.69 -12.61 20.24
CA PHE A 649 -14.80 -11.72 19.09
C PHE A 649 -13.82 -10.55 19.19
N LEU A 650 -13.83 -9.85 20.33
CA LEU A 650 -12.96 -8.70 20.58
C LEU A 650 -11.46 -9.07 20.65
N LEU A 651 -11.13 -10.22 21.22
CA LEU A 651 -9.77 -10.75 21.21
C LEU A 651 -9.33 -11.17 19.80
N GLY A 652 -10.24 -11.69 18.97
CA GLY A 652 -10.01 -11.94 17.54
C GLY A 652 -9.66 -10.65 16.80
N PHE A 653 -10.37 -9.56 17.08
CA PHE A 653 -10.07 -8.24 16.52
C PHE A 653 -8.72 -7.69 17.05
N ALA A 654 -8.46 -7.84 18.35
CA ALA A 654 -7.22 -7.34 18.93
C ALA A 654 -5.97 -8.00 18.35
N GLN A 655 -6.01 -9.31 18.09
CA GLN A 655 -4.83 -10.02 17.61
C GLN A 655 -4.42 -9.65 16.18
N ILE A 656 -5.34 -9.20 15.30
CA ILE A 656 -4.97 -8.77 13.95
C ILE A 656 -4.20 -7.45 13.94
N TRP A 657 -4.35 -6.62 14.99
CA TRP A 657 -3.63 -5.35 15.16
C TRP A 657 -2.34 -5.49 15.98
N ARG A 658 -2.08 -6.70 16.55
CA ARG A 658 -0.87 -6.97 17.31
C ARG A 658 0.38 -6.58 16.53
N GLY A 659 1.25 -5.77 17.15
CA GLY A 659 2.48 -5.36 16.49
C GLY A 659 3.33 -4.40 17.29
N MET A 660 4.52 -4.17 16.78
CA MET A 660 5.52 -3.21 17.25
C MET A 660 6.02 -2.39 16.07
N GLU A 661 6.43 -1.17 16.29
CA GLU A 661 6.97 -0.29 15.25
C GLU A 661 8.14 0.54 15.82
N ARG A 662 9.19 0.74 15.01
CA ARG A 662 10.33 1.60 15.38
C ARG A 662 9.91 3.06 15.36
N GLU A 663 10.48 3.86 16.24
CA GLU A 663 10.08 5.27 16.41
C GLU A 663 10.21 6.08 15.12
N GLU A 664 11.28 5.90 14.36
CA GLU A 664 11.50 6.58 13.09
C GLU A 664 10.42 6.21 12.07
N SER A 665 10.05 4.92 11.97
CA SER A 665 8.96 4.44 11.13
C SER A 665 7.62 5.02 11.57
N LEU A 666 7.36 5.03 12.87
CA LEU A 666 6.14 5.59 13.45
C LEU A 666 6.02 7.09 13.14
N ARG A 667 7.11 7.84 13.29
CA ARG A 667 7.19 9.27 12.92
C ARG A 667 6.88 9.47 11.44
N ASN A 668 7.54 8.69 10.55
CA ASN A 668 7.28 8.75 9.12
C ASN A 668 5.81 8.41 8.81
N ARG A 669 5.25 7.37 9.43
CA ARG A 669 3.84 6.97 9.27
C ARG A 669 2.87 8.10 9.62
N VAL A 670 3.04 8.71 10.79
CA VAL A 670 2.17 9.81 11.26
C VAL A 670 2.18 10.98 10.27
N MET A 671 3.33 11.25 9.65
CA MET A 671 3.47 12.34 8.68
C MET A 671 2.92 11.99 7.29
N THR A 672 3.08 10.75 6.83
CA THR A 672 2.94 10.41 5.41
C THR A 672 1.84 9.39 5.10
N ALA A 673 1.39 8.58 6.05
CA ALA A 673 0.45 7.49 5.81
C ALA A 673 -0.99 7.85 6.18
N ASN A 674 -1.95 7.32 5.42
CA ASN A 674 -3.37 7.40 5.78
C ASN A 674 -3.74 6.42 6.90
N HIS A 675 -3.00 5.31 7.00
CA HIS A 675 -3.23 4.26 7.98
C HIS A 675 -2.59 4.60 9.32
N PRO A 676 -3.37 4.82 10.39
CA PRO A 676 -2.85 5.00 11.74
C PRO A 676 -2.08 3.77 12.25
N PRO A 677 -1.29 3.90 13.33
CA PRO A 677 -0.68 2.77 14.02
C PRO A 677 -1.71 1.76 14.54
N GLY A 678 -1.33 0.46 14.60
CA GLY A 678 -2.23 -0.62 15.04
C GLY A 678 -2.83 -0.40 16.42
N THR A 679 -2.04 0.08 17.38
CA THR A 679 -2.52 0.43 18.73
C THR A 679 -3.64 1.47 18.71
N PHE A 680 -3.53 2.51 17.86
CA PHE A 680 -4.61 3.49 17.71
C PHE A 680 -5.84 2.84 17.05
N ARG A 681 -5.66 2.08 15.97
CA ARG A 681 -6.77 1.44 15.25
C ARG A 681 -7.59 0.52 16.17
N LEU A 682 -6.91 -0.27 17.00
CA LEU A 682 -7.55 -1.14 17.98
C LEU A 682 -8.26 -0.35 19.09
N ASN A 683 -7.51 0.47 19.83
CA ASN A 683 -8.03 1.18 21.00
C ASN A 683 -9.14 2.17 20.62
N ASN A 684 -9.02 2.85 19.49
CA ASN A 684 -10.05 3.78 19.03
C ASN A 684 -11.32 3.03 18.56
N ALA A 685 -11.21 1.93 17.82
CA ALA A 685 -12.39 1.23 17.31
C ALA A 685 -13.26 0.64 18.42
N VAL A 686 -12.65 -0.03 19.42
CA VAL A 686 -13.42 -0.66 20.52
C VAL A 686 -14.19 0.34 21.36
N ARG A 687 -13.72 1.58 21.52
CA ARG A 687 -14.40 2.64 22.29
C ARG A 687 -15.77 3.03 21.74
N HIS A 688 -16.03 2.69 20.46
CA HIS A 688 -17.28 3.01 19.79
C HIS A 688 -18.25 1.82 19.72
N LEU A 689 -17.89 0.64 20.30
CA LEU A 689 -18.70 -0.55 20.33
C LEU A 689 -19.25 -0.80 21.74
N ASP A 690 -20.58 -0.72 21.94
CA ASP A 690 -21.21 -0.93 23.25
C ASP A 690 -20.90 -2.30 23.85
N ALA A 691 -20.84 -3.35 23.04
CA ALA A 691 -20.53 -4.70 23.49
C ALA A 691 -19.14 -4.82 24.15
N TRP A 692 -18.18 -3.96 23.82
CA TRP A 692 -16.88 -3.95 24.49
C TRP A 692 -16.98 -3.51 25.95
N TYR A 693 -17.81 -2.49 26.22
CA TYR A 693 -18.07 -2.03 27.58
C TYR A 693 -18.69 -3.11 28.46
N GLU A 694 -19.65 -3.85 27.88
CA GLU A 694 -20.33 -4.96 28.58
C GLU A 694 -19.39 -6.16 28.78
N ALA A 695 -18.63 -6.54 27.73
CA ALA A 695 -17.75 -7.70 27.76
C ALA A 695 -16.59 -7.58 28.75
N PHE A 696 -16.07 -6.36 28.94
CA PHE A 696 -14.90 -6.09 29.78
C PHE A 696 -15.20 -5.19 30.98
N ASN A 697 -16.46 -4.92 31.30
CA ASN A 697 -16.91 -4.09 32.43
C ASN A 697 -16.26 -2.68 32.44
N VAL A 698 -16.14 -2.04 31.26
CA VAL A 698 -15.52 -0.72 31.12
C VAL A 698 -16.46 0.36 31.63
N THR A 699 -15.97 1.21 32.52
CA THR A 699 -16.72 2.27 33.20
C THR A 699 -16.02 3.63 33.00
N GLU A 700 -16.64 4.70 33.48
CA GLU A 700 -16.11 6.07 33.43
C GLU A 700 -14.77 6.27 34.17
N GLU A 701 -14.32 5.30 34.92
CA GLU A 701 -13.03 5.32 35.63
C GLU A 701 -11.87 4.93 34.72
N HIS A 702 -12.14 4.34 33.55
CA HIS A 702 -11.11 3.85 32.63
C HIS A 702 -10.74 4.88 31.55
N ALA A 703 -9.48 4.87 31.14
CA ALA A 703 -8.91 5.88 30.22
C ALA A 703 -9.54 5.89 28.82
N LEU A 704 -9.95 4.73 28.31
CA LEU A 704 -10.58 4.60 26.98
C LEU A 704 -12.10 4.82 27.00
N TYR A 705 -12.70 5.10 28.18
CA TYR A 705 -14.15 5.30 28.26
C TYR A 705 -14.63 6.48 27.42
N LEU A 706 -15.72 6.27 26.71
CA LEU A 706 -16.52 7.32 26.05
C LEU A 706 -17.97 7.23 26.56
N PRO A 707 -18.60 8.35 26.96
CA PRO A 707 -20.03 8.36 27.22
C PRO A 707 -20.81 7.92 25.96
N PRO A 708 -21.98 7.27 26.12
CA PRO A 708 -22.75 6.73 24.97
C PRO A 708 -23.02 7.74 23.85
N GLU A 709 -23.27 9.00 24.20
CA GLU A 709 -23.53 10.10 23.26
C GLU A 709 -22.30 10.56 22.47
N GLU A 710 -21.10 10.19 22.93
CA GLU A 710 -19.84 10.49 22.23
C GLU A 710 -19.36 9.36 21.33
N ARG A 711 -19.95 8.16 21.49
CA ARG A 711 -19.64 7.00 20.64
C ARG A 711 -20.14 7.26 19.21
N ILE A 712 -19.26 7.03 18.25
CA ILE A 712 -19.60 7.22 16.83
C ILE A 712 -20.44 6.02 16.38
N LYS A 713 -21.66 6.27 15.94
CA LYS A 713 -22.59 5.34 15.31
C LYS A 713 -23.19 6.04 14.11
N ILE A 714 -22.67 5.73 12.94
CA ILE A 714 -23.05 6.44 11.69
C ILE A 714 -24.18 5.70 10.99
N TRP A 715 -24.06 4.40 10.87
CA TRP A 715 -24.96 3.55 10.10
C TRP A 715 -25.89 2.71 10.99
#